data_61f4e507f2dcc48a604091724caee142
#
_entry.id   61f4e507f2dcc48a604091724caee142
#
_cell.length_a   1.000
_cell.length_b   1.000
_cell.length_c   1.000
_cell.angle_alpha   90.00
_cell.angle_beta   90.00
_cell.angle_gamma   90.00
#
_symmetry.space_group_name_H-M   'P 1'
#
loop_
_entity.id
_entity.type
_entity.pdbx_description
1 polymer ?
#
loop_
_entity_poly.entity_id
_entity_poly.type
_entity_poly.pdbx_seq_one_letter_code
_entity_poly.pdbx_strand_id
1 'polypeptide(L)'
;RYQNGFDCQGLWVEVEVEKELGFKSKKDVEEYGIEKFVNLCKDRVRKYSAIQTEQSKRLGYWMDWDNSYFTMSDENNYTIWSMLKKLFEDGKIYRGTDVVPWSGKSGTSYSQMEIIEGRKLVAHEAVFVRFPLVDRDQEYLLIWTTTPWTLTSNVIAAVNVSLDYVKLRAADGSLYYFAKENLEFQRLEKQFKEKKQWIDGVPKLKTIAQIFKERGGYEVEGVVKGAELVGWKYIGPFDDFKAQQELGGYPFTNEELKAQGMNGVNCHQVIDGGKDNLGNDIVVAGEGTGIVHMAPGCGDIDYQIGKKMGFINIAPLDSEANFMDKFGWLTGLNATKKSTVEKITTDLKKRNFLFYSEQYPHIYPHCWRSGDELVFRMVEEWYINMDWRDRIKKIVGDIEWIPEWGQDRELEWLDNMGDWMISKKRFWGLALPIWEFEDGSFYVVGSKEELEELAVEGWEDFDGKSPHRPWIDKVKIKHADTGLIGTRILDVGNPWLDAGIVPYSTLHYNDDRTYWDKWFPGDFVVESFPGQFRNWFYSLLALSTVMEDRAPFKTLLGHALVKDETGREMHKSWGNTIWFDDAAEEIGVDVMRWMYANQNIENNLLFGYGPANEVRRKLITLWNVYSFFATYAAVDGFSPSKSNVNKGDLTILDRWILAKTNLLIQQAVAAFDVYRIDKFIRQFEQYLDDLSNWYIRRSRRRFWKSEDDADKQAAYHTLYHVLLTSIKIIAPILPFMTEEIYQNLARNTGKSSQESIHLSDYPKIDKAEIDLKLIQRVDTLRKIVELGRSARNKAELKIRQPLAELCFHLDDNELVKFILDQKSIVLDELNVKIIKWVDNSNILIEREVKPNLPVIGKEHGQYLPDIKEALVAMDGNKILRDLNTTGEVTLKLQADTLVLTRDAFLVVTSSKQGFTTESDGGITVGLTTELTDQLVQEGVVRDVIRLVQIMRKNANFAVEDRINIYGSFDGTVGEAVRAYKDYFMNETLTINMAGEFKPSEYEDTFKVAGVEVRLGIDRV
;
A
#
# COMPACT_ATOMS: atom_id res chain seq x y z
N ARG A 1 -6.52 8.23 -25.69
CA ARG A 1 -7.25 9.22 -24.87
C ARG A 1 -6.83 9.08 -23.40
N TYR A 2 -6.44 10.17 -22.77
CA TYR A 2 -6.14 10.26 -21.35
C TYR A 2 -6.76 11.55 -20.81
N GLN A 3 -7.89 11.41 -20.13
CA GLN A 3 -8.75 12.50 -19.70
C GLN A 3 -8.79 12.57 -18.17
N ASN A 4 -8.75 13.78 -17.64
CA ASN A 4 -8.99 14.04 -16.23
C ASN A 4 -10.48 13.96 -15.90
N GLY A 5 -10.83 13.62 -14.66
CA GLY A 5 -12.22 13.58 -14.23
C GLY A 5 -12.39 13.68 -12.73
N PHE A 6 -13.61 14.00 -12.32
CA PHE A 6 -13.94 14.26 -10.92
C PHE A 6 -15.24 13.57 -10.54
N ASP A 7 -15.18 12.83 -9.41
CA ASP A 7 -16.37 12.42 -8.69
C ASP A 7 -16.94 13.61 -7.92
N CYS A 8 -18.15 14.00 -8.28
CA CYS A 8 -18.73 15.27 -7.88
C CYS A 8 -19.83 15.14 -6.84
N GLN A 9 -20.42 13.97 -6.69
CA GLN A 9 -21.62 13.74 -5.93
C GLN A 9 -21.33 12.83 -4.72
N GLY A 10 -22.16 12.96 -3.69
CA GLY A 10 -22.05 12.12 -2.53
C GLY A 10 -21.89 12.88 -1.21
N LEU A 11 -21.81 12.10 -0.15
CA LEU A 11 -21.83 12.55 1.23
C LEU A 11 -20.70 13.54 1.58
N TRP A 12 -19.50 13.30 1.06
CA TRP A 12 -18.33 14.14 1.39
C TRP A 12 -18.48 15.61 0.93
N VAL A 13 -19.20 15.88 -0.15
CA VAL A 13 -19.46 17.24 -0.60
C VAL A 13 -20.52 17.89 0.30
N GLU A 14 -21.64 17.19 0.50
CA GLU A 14 -22.79 17.65 1.27
C GLU A 14 -22.41 18.01 2.70
N VAL A 15 -21.72 17.08 3.40
CA VAL A 15 -21.32 17.30 4.80
C VAL A 15 -20.31 18.44 4.99
N GLU A 16 -19.44 18.67 4.04
CA GLU A 16 -18.50 19.79 4.14
C GLU A 16 -19.23 21.15 3.94
N VAL A 17 -20.23 21.20 3.06
CA VAL A 17 -21.09 22.38 2.93
C VAL A 17 -21.95 22.58 4.19
N GLU A 18 -22.52 21.51 4.76
CA GLU A 18 -23.24 21.56 6.04
C GLU A 18 -22.35 22.14 7.17
N LYS A 19 -21.08 21.72 7.23
CA LYS A 19 -20.12 22.24 8.21
C LYS A 19 -19.80 23.72 8.00
N GLU A 20 -19.60 24.15 6.75
CA GLU A 20 -19.34 25.56 6.41
C GLU A 20 -20.52 26.45 6.81
N LEU A 21 -21.77 25.95 6.70
CA LEU A 21 -22.99 26.65 7.09
C LEU A 21 -23.32 26.47 8.57
N GLY A 22 -22.64 25.58 9.30
CA GLY A 22 -22.91 25.33 10.71
C GLY A 22 -24.19 24.52 10.98
N PHE A 23 -24.66 23.76 9.98
CA PHE A 23 -25.87 22.94 10.08
C PHE A 23 -25.68 21.74 11.01
N LYS A 24 -26.76 21.35 11.68
CA LYS A 24 -26.77 20.25 12.66
C LYS A 24 -27.70 19.11 12.29
N SER A 25 -28.64 19.36 11.39
CA SER A 25 -29.65 18.39 10.97
C SER A 25 -30.06 18.64 9.52
N LYS A 26 -30.76 17.67 8.92
CA LYS A 26 -31.38 17.81 7.60
C LYS A 26 -32.41 18.94 7.52
N LYS A 27 -33.11 19.22 8.62
CA LYS A 27 -34.09 20.32 8.67
C LYS A 27 -33.44 21.66 8.38
N ASP A 28 -32.19 21.86 8.84
CA ASP A 28 -31.46 23.10 8.58
C ASP A 28 -31.24 23.31 7.08
N VAL A 29 -31.04 22.26 6.31
CA VAL A 29 -30.90 22.31 4.84
C VAL A 29 -32.25 22.67 4.19
N GLU A 30 -33.35 22.06 4.65
CA GLU A 30 -34.69 22.33 4.14
C GLU A 30 -35.14 23.79 4.42
N GLU A 31 -34.87 24.30 5.63
CA GLU A 31 -35.14 25.70 6.02
C GLU A 31 -34.25 26.69 5.25
N TYR A 32 -33.00 26.34 4.97
CA TYR A 32 -32.08 27.17 4.16
C TYR A 32 -32.50 27.24 2.70
N GLY A 33 -33.09 26.19 2.20
CA GLY A 33 -33.52 25.99 0.81
C GLY A 33 -32.60 25.07 0.01
N ILE A 34 -33.18 23.96 -0.46
CA ILE A 34 -32.46 22.88 -1.15
C ILE A 34 -31.71 23.40 -2.38
N GLU A 35 -32.32 24.28 -3.18
CA GLU A 35 -31.67 24.86 -4.36
C GLU A 35 -30.39 25.63 -4.01
N LYS A 36 -30.43 26.45 -2.97
CA LYS A 36 -29.25 27.20 -2.52
C LYS A 36 -28.15 26.26 -2.06
N PHE A 37 -28.53 25.22 -1.30
CA PHE A 37 -27.62 24.23 -0.78
C PHE A 37 -26.93 23.42 -1.89
N VAL A 38 -27.70 22.94 -2.85
CA VAL A 38 -27.20 22.18 -4.03
C VAL A 38 -26.25 23.03 -4.87
N ASN A 39 -26.54 24.32 -5.06
CA ASN A 39 -25.63 25.21 -5.77
C ASN A 39 -24.31 25.41 -5.02
N LEU A 40 -24.32 25.51 -3.68
CA LEU A 40 -23.09 25.54 -2.89
C LEU A 40 -22.28 24.22 -3.01
N CYS A 41 -22.95 23.08 -3.10
CA CYS A 41 -22.28 21.80 -3.38
C CYS A 41 -21.59 21.83 -4.75
N LYS A 42 -22.26 22.31 -5.81
CA LYS A 42 -21.66 22.47 -7.14
C LYS A 42 -20.46 23.42 -7.13
N ASP A 43 -20.58 24.55 -6.42
CA ASP A 43 -19.48 25.53 -6.33
C ASP A 43 -18.28 24.97 -5.57
N ARG A 44 -18.53 24.20 -4.51
CA ARG A 44 -17.47 23.48 -3.80
C ARG A 44 -16.73 22.50 -4.72
N VAL A 45 -17.47 21.71 -5.50
CA VAL A 45 -16.87 20.79 -6.49
C VAL A 45 -15.99 21.56 -7.46
N ARG A 46 -16.48 22.64 -8.08
CA ARG A 46 -15.70 23.47 -9.01
C ARG A 46 -14.43 24.04 -8.38
N LYS A 47 -14.54 24.52 -7.13
CA LYS A 47 -13.38 25.04 -6.38
C LYS A 47 -12.29 23.99 -6.19
N TYR A 48 -12.67 22.82 -5.69
CA TYR A 48 -11.69 21.79 -5.35
C TYR A 48 -11.16 21.03 -6.57
N SER A 49 -11.97 20.89 -7.62
CA SER A 49 -11.49 20.33 -8.90
C SER A 49 -10.42 21.24 -9.52
N ALA A 50 -10.58 22.55 -9.46
CA ALA A 50 -9.56 23.48 -9.91
C ALA A 50 -8.24 23.33 -9.12
N ILE A 51 -8.31 23.23 -7.78
CA ILE A 51 -7.13 23.01 -6.93
C ILE A 51 -6.45 21.68 -7.29
N GLN A 52 -7.21 20.59 -7.38
CA GLN A 52 -6.68 19.27 -7.72
C GLN A 52 -6.04 19.25 -9.12
N THR A 53 -6.63 19.95 -10.09
CA THR A 53 -6.06 20.10 -11.43
C THR A 53 -4.69 20.76 -11.37
N GLU A 54 -4.55 21.87 -10.65
CA GLU A 54 -3.26 22.56 -10.53
C GLU A 54 -2.22 21.72 -9.77
N GLN A 55 -2.62 21.01 -8.72
CA GLN A 55 -1.77 20.08 -8.00
C GLN A 55 -1.32 18.90 -8.89
N SER A 56 -2.21 18.38 -9.72
CA SER A 56 -1.89 17.30 -10.68
C SER A 56 -0.93 17.78 -11.78
N LYS A 57 -1.13 18.99 -12.30
CA LYS A 57 -0.18 19.63 -13.23
C LYS A 57 1.19 19.84 -12.55
N ARG A 58 1.19 20.32 -11.32
CA ARG A 58 2.42 20.50 -10.53
C ARG A 58 3.15 19.18 -10.30
N LEU A 59 2.42 18.08 -10.11
CA LEU A 59 2.98 16.74 -9.97
C LEU A 59 3.54 16.19 -11.30
N GLY A 60 3.22 16.81 -12.43
CA GLY A 60 3.73 16.42 -13.74
C GLY A 60 2.83 15.44 -14.49
N TYR A 61 1.53 15.43 -14.22
CA TYR A 61 0.58 14.74 -15.07
C TYR A 61 0.40 15.49 -16.39
N TRP A 62 0.31 14.74 -17.48
CA TRP A 62 0.05 15.27 -18.80
C TRP A 62 -1.22 14.64 -19.36
N MET A 63 -2.34 15.33 -19.16
CA MET A 63 -3.68 14.91 -19.50
C MET A 63 -4.37 15.94 -20.40
N ASP A 64 -5.52 15.57 -20.94
CA ASP A 64 -6.45 16.49 -21.58
C ASP A 64 -7.25 17.25 -20.52
N TRP A 65 -6.66 18.33 -20.01
CA TRP A 65 -7.22 19.12 -18.90
C TRP A 65 -8.47 19.90 -19.30
N ASP A 66 -8.55 20.35 -20.54
CA ASP A 66 -9.65 21.17 -21.03
C ASP A 66 -10.94 20.38 -21.19
N ASN A 67 -10.84 19.07 -21.41
CA ASN A 67 -11.94 18.14 -21.53
C ASN A 67 -12.12 17.27 -20.27
N SER A 68 -11.87 17.83 -19.10
CA SER A 68 -12.14 17.11 -17.83
C SER A 68 -13.62 16.81 -17.70
N TYR A 69 -13.96 15.59 -17.27
CA TYR A 69 -15.34 15.24 -17.01
C TYR A 69 -15.73 15.46 -15.55
N PHE A 70 -17.01 15.66 -15.32
CA PHE A 70 -17.60 15.84 -14.00
C PHE A 70 -18.80 14.89 -13.89
N THR A 71 -18.81 14.00 -12.90
CA THR A 71 -19.91 13.04 -12.73
C THR A 71 -21.25 13.70 -12.38
N MET A 72 -21.25 14.99 -12.05
CA MET A 72 -22.49 15.79 -11.91
C MET A 72 -23.03 16.33 -13.24
N SER A 73 -22.45 16.00 -14.39
CA SER A 73 -22.91 16.46 -15.70
C SER A 73 -24.26 15.85 -16.06
N ASP A 74 -25.00 16.54 -16.91
CA ASP A 74 -26.29 16.05 -17.39
C ASP A 74 -26.10 14.73 -18.17
N GLU A 75 -25.07 14.66 -19.00
CA GLU A 75 -24.72 13.45 -19.76
C GLU A 75 -24.50 12.24 -18.84
N ASN A 76 -23.73 12.41 -17.75
CA ASN A 76 -23.51 11.35 -16.78
C ASN A 76 -24.82 10.88 -16.13
N ASN A 77 -25.62 11.84 -15.67
CA ASN A 77 -26.90 11.55 -15.03
C ASN A 77 -27.88 10.85 -15.98
N TYR A 78 -28.05 11.33 -17.21
CA TYR A 78 -28.97 10.71 -18.17
C TYR A 78 -28.44 9.34 -18.68
N THR A 79 -27.14 9.12 -18.73
CA THR A 79 -26.61 7.80 -19.03
C THR A 79 -26.92 6.79 -17.91
N ILE A 80 -26.89 7.21 -16.65
CA ILE A 80 -27.34 6.37 -15.53
C ILE A 80 -28.85 6.10 -15.61
N TRP A 81 -29.64 7.11 -16.00
CA TRP A 81 -31.07 6.91 -16.17
C TRP A 81 -31.39 5.85 -17.24
N SER A 82 -30.69 5.88 -18.36
CA SER A 82 -30.88 4.86 -19.42
C SER A 82 -30.52 3.45 -18.95
N MET A 83 -29.48 3.32 -18.10
CA MET A 83 -29.09 2.07 -17.48
C MET A 83 -30.14 1.59 -16.47
N LEU A 84 -30.64 2.46 -15.60
CA LEU A 84 -31.69 2.14 -14.64
C LEU A 84 -32.98 1.75 -15.33
N LYS A 85 -33.29 2.39 -16.46
CA LYS A 85 -34.44 2.02 -17.33
C LYS A 85 -34.33 0.59 -17.81
N LYS A 86 -33.18 0.18 -18.33
CA LYS A 86 -32.95 -1.22 -18.75
C LYS A 86 -33.20 -2.21 -17.58
N LEU A 87 -32.66 -1.90 -16.40
CA LEU A 87 -32.89 -2.73 -15.21
C LEU A 87 -34.35 -2.77 -14.76
N PHE A 88 -35.07 -1.68 -14.93
CA PHE A 88 -36.49 -1.63 -14.65
C PHE A 88 -37.30 -2.51 -15.62
N GLU A 89 -37.03 -2.42 -16.91
CA GLU A 89 -37.65 -3.23 -17.94
C GLU A 89 -37.35 -4.73 -17.75
N ASP A 90 -36.19 -5.06 -17.24
CA ASP A 90 -35.79 -6.43 -16.85
C ASP A 90 -36.38 -6.85 -15.48
N GLY A 91 -37.18 -6.00 -14.82
CA GLY A 91 -37.79 -6.28 -13.51
C GLY A 91 -36.78 -6.42 -12.36
N LYS A 92 -35.62 -5.75 -12.47
CA LYS A 92 -34.52 -5.84 -11.46
C LYS A 92 -34.55 -4.73 -10.42
N ILE A 93 -35.35 -3.68 -10.60
CA ILE A 93 -35.48 -2.61 -9.62
C ILE A 93 -36.68 -2.88 -8.73
N TYR A 94 -36.49 -2.77 -7.45
CA TYR A 94 -37.57 -2.94 -6.47
C TYR A 94 -37.35 -2.09 -5.21
N ARG A 95 -38.46 -1.84 -4.48
CA ARG A 95 -38.43 -1.24 -3.16
C ARG A 95 -38.39 -2.35 -2.12
N GLY A 96 -37.46 -2.25 -1.19
CA GLY A 96 -37.23 -3.27 -0.16
C GLY A 96 -36.86 -2.68 1.19
N THR A 97 -36.82 -3.53 2.19
CA THR A 97 -36.35 -3.19 3.54
C THR A 97 -35.02 -3.88 3.82
N ASP A 98 -34.15 -3.21 4.55
CA ASP A 98 -32.91 -3.81 5.08
C ASP A 98 -32.49 -3.10 6.37
N VAL A 99 -31.60 -3.74 7.13
CA VAL A 99 -31.01 -3.16 8.34
C VAL A 99 -29.61 -2.68 8.05
N VAL A 100 -29.42 -1.38 8.09
CA VAL A 100 -28.19 -0.73 7.70
C VAL A 100 -27.58 0.08 8.84
N PRO A 101 -26.24 0.25 8.86
CA PRO A 101 -25.59 1.22 9.75
C PRO A 101 -26.07 2.62 9.42
N TRP A 102 -26.47 3.36 10.44
CA TRP A 102 -27.15 4.65 10.29
C TRP A 102 -26.61 5.69 11.28
N SER A 103 -26.37 6.89 10.81
CA SER A 103 -26.12 8.05 11.69
C SER A 103 -27.41 8.82 11.93
N GLY A 104 -27.83 8.91 13.17
CA GLY A 104 -29.00 9.71 13.56
C GLY A 104 -28.78 11.21 13.31
N LYS A 105 -27.56 11.69 13.42
CA LYS A 105 -27.21 13.08 13.17
C LYS A 105 -27.20 13.44 11.69
N SER A 106 -26.58 12.60 10.88
CA SER A 106 -26.50 12.80 9.44
C SER A 106 -27.75 12.32 8.69
N GLY A 107 -28.62 11.52 9.34
CA GLY A 107 -29.86 10.99 8.79
C GLY A 107 -29.68 10.14 7.53
N THR A 108 -28.62 9.32 7.47
CA THR A 108 -28.29 8.50 6.30
C THR A 108 -27.61 7.20 6.69
N SER A 109 -27.65 6.24 5.75
CA SER A 109 -26.93 4.96 5.83
C SER A 109 -25.44 5.11 5.48
N TYR A 110 -24.63 4.20 6.04
CA TYR A 110 -23.18 4.12 5.84
C TYR A 110 -22.80 2.80 5.20
N SER A 111 -21.82 2.82 4.29
CA SER A 111 -21.21 1.63 3.75
C SER A 111 -20.24 1.00 4.77
N GLN A 112 -19.89 -0.27 4.55
CA GLN A 112 -18.92 -0.95 5.42
C GLN A 112 -17.56 -0.27 5.48
N MET A 113 -17.10 0.38 4.40
CA MET A 113 -15.84 1.14 4.39
C MET A 113 -15.92 2.38 5.28
N GLU A 114 -17.00 3.14 5.17
CA GLU A 114 -17.23 4.31 6.01
C GLU A 114 -17.30 3.96 7.49
N ILE A 115 -17.80 2.77 7.82
CA ILE A 115 -17.80 2.25 9.20
C ILE A 115 -16.38 2.00 9.70
N ILE A 116 -15.52 1.40 8.87
CA ILE A 116 -14.13 1.07 9.25
C ILE A 116 -13.36 2.33 9.61
N GLU A 117 -13.49 3.38 8.81
CA GLU A 117 -12.83 4.67 9.06
C GLU A 117 -13.33 5.38 10.33
N GLY A 118 -14.58 5.15 10.70
CA GLY A 118 -15.21 5.75 11.87
C GLY A 118 -15.04 4.97 13.18
N ARG A 119 -14.32 3.86 13.19
CA ARG A 119 -14.16 3.03 14.38
C ARG A 119 -13.40 3.74 15.49
N LYS A 120 -13.98 3.73 16.70
CA LYS A 120 -13.36 4.31 17.90
C LYS A 120 -13.38 3.32 19.04
N LEU A 121 -12.36 3.41 19.89
CA LEU A 121 -12.32 2.71 21.17
C LEU A 121 -13.23 3.47 22.15
N VAL A 122 -14.28 2.80 22.64
CA VAL A 122 -15.26 3.34 23.58
C VAL A 122 -15.53 2.34 24.70
N ALA A 123 -16.10 2.82 25.80
CA ALA A 123 -16.63 1.96 26.86
C ALA A 123 -18.14 2.15 26.93
N HIS A 124 -18.89 1.12 26.58
CA HIS A 124 -20.35 1.10 26.71
C HIS A 124 -20.79 0.37 27.97
N GLU A 125 -21.94 0.75 28.49
CA GLU A 125 -22.60 -0.01 29.56
C GLU A 125 -23.15 -1.29 28.96
N ALA A 126 -22.47 -2.42 29.22
CA ALA A 126 -22.90 -3.73 28.86
C ALA A 126 -23.75 -4.34 29.99
N VAL A 127 -24.79 -5.05 29.64
CA VAL A 127 -25.70 -5.66 30.62
C VAL A 127 -25.79 -7.18 30.44
N PHE A 128 -25.83 -7.87 31.59
CA PHE A 128 -26.26 -9.27 31.67
C PHE A 128 -27.71 -9.26 32.06
N VAL A 129 -28.53 -9.87 31.23
CA VAL A 129 -29.96 -9.91 31.40
C VAL A 129 -30.39 -11.36 31.53
N ARG A 130 -31.30 -11.64 32.45
CA ARG A 130 -31.91 -12.93 32.60
C ARG A 130 -33.24 -12.98 31.88
N PHE A 131 -33.42 -13.94 30.99
CA PHE A 131 -34.66 -14.21 30.31
C PHE A 131 -35.34 -15.39 31.00
N PRO A 132 -36.44 -15.16 31.73
CA PRO A 132 -37.18 -16.23 32.39
C PRO A 132 -37.70 -17.22 31.36
N LEU A 133 -37.51 -18.53 31.62
CA LEU A 133 -38.03 -19.57 30.79
C LEU A 133 -39.53 -19.79 31.07
N VAL A 134 -40.31 -20.01 30.01
CA VAL A 134 -41.75 -20.31 30.13
C VAL A 134 -41.91 -21.73 30.70
N ASP A 135 -42.82 -21.89 31.62
CA ASP A 135 -43.17 -23.18 32.32
C ASP A 135 -42.01 -23.78 33.14
N ARG A 136 -40.97 -22.96 33.49
CA ARG A 136 -39.84 -23.35 34.34
C ARG A 136 -39.60 -22.30 35.42
N ASP A 137 -40.01 -22.60 36.62
CA ASP A 137 -39.89 -21.64 37.72
C ASP A 137 -38.42 -21.39 38.09
N GLN A 138 -38.02 -20.14 38.23
CA GLN A 138 -36.65 -19.70 38.58
C GLN A 138 -35.54 -20.24 37.66
N GLU A 139 -35.85 -20.56 36.39
CA GLU A 139 -34.85 -20.89 35.36
C GLU A 139 -34.73 -19.78 34.32
N TYR A 140 -33.48 -19.42 33.96
CA TYR A 140 -33.20 -18.28 33.13
C TYR A 140 -32.14 -18.59 32.06
N LEU A 141 -32.33 -18.03 30.86
CA LEU A 141 -31.22 -17.84 29.93
C LEU A 141 -30.44 -16.59 30.37
N LEU A 142 -29.11 -16.67 30.45
CA LEU A 142 -28.26 -15.51 30.72
C LEU A 142 -27.78 -14.90 29.41
N ILE A 143 -28.28 -13.72 29.11
CA ILE A 143 -28.01 -12.96 27.89
C ILE A 143 -27.01 -11.84 28.21
N TRP A 144 -26.16 -11.48 27.28
CA TRP A 144 -25.25 -10.36 27.39
C TRP A 144 -25.31 -9.49 26.13
N THR A 145 -25.34 -8.17 26.33
CA THR A 145 -25.30 -7.22 25.20
C THR A 145 -24.58 -5.92 25.61
N THR A 146 -23.88 -5.31 24.63
CA THR A 146 -23.27 -3.97 24.74
C THR A 146 -24.24 -2.86 24.31
N THR A 147 -25.38 -3.21 23.74
CA THR A 147 -26.38 -2.30 23.23
C THR A 147 -27.73 -2.53 23.89
N PRO A 148 -27.94 -2.15 25.16
CA PRO A 148 -29.16 -2.45 25.91
C PRO A 148 -30.46 -1.96 25.27
N TRP A 149 -30.40 -0.95 24.41
CA TRP A 149 -31.56 -0.42 23.70
C TRP A 149 -32.16 -1.43 22.71
N THR A 150 -31.36 -2.35 22.13
CA THR A 150 -31.86 -3.37 21.19
C THR A 150 -32.75 -4.41 21.86
N LEU A 151 -32.64 -4.57 23.19
CA LEU A 151 -33.52 -5.47 23.97
C LEU A 151 -35.00 -5.12 23.84
N THR A 152 -35.32 -3.84 23.55
CA THR A 152 -36.71 -3.38 23.32
C THR A 152 -37.36 -3.98 22.07
N SER A 153 -36.53 -4.52 21.17
CA SER A 153 -36.91 -5.13 19.90
C SER A 153 -36.47 -6.58 19.80
N ASN A 154 -36.20 -7.22 20.95
CA ASN A 154 -35.89 -8.63 20.98
C ASN A 154 -37.05 -9.45 20.40
N VAL A 155 -36.74 -10.43 19.55
CA VAL A 155 -37.69 -11.33 18.93
C VAL A 155 -37.35 -12.80 19.28
N ILE A 156 -36.09 -13.19 19.17
CA ILE A 156 -35.60 -14.55 19.35
C ILE A 156 -34.28 -14.57 20.11
N ALA A 157 -33.85 -15.73 20.60
CA ALA A 157 -32.53 -15.97 21.16
C ALA A 157 -31.82 -17.10 20.39
N ALA A 158 -30.56 -16.97 20.07
CA ALA A 158 -29.79 -17.94 19.30
C ALA A 158 -28.75 -18.64 20.17
N VAL A 159 -28.59 -19.95 19.92
CA VAL A 159 -27.55 -20.80 20.50
C VAL A 159 -26.78 -21.51 19.38
N ASN A 160 -25.64 -22.09 19.71
CA ASN A 160 -24.96 -23.01 18.82
C ASN A 160 -25.25 -24.43 19.27
N VAL A 161 -25.88 -25.21 18.40
CA VAL A 161 -26.34 -26.56 18.70
C VAL A 161 -25.21 -27.51 19.10
N SER A 162 -23.99 -27.25 18.69
CA SER A 162 -22.83 -28.09 18.99
C SER A 162 -22.14 -27.77 20.32
N LEU A 163 -22.38 -26.58 20.89
CA LEU A 163 -21.76 -26.16 22.16
C LEU A 163 -22.43 -26.80 23.37
N ASP A 164 -21.65 -26.93 24.45
CA ASP A 164 -22.12 -27.31 25.79
C ASP A 164 -22.58 -26.06 26.55
N TYR A 165 -23.76 -26.11 27.15
CA TYR A 165 -24.32 -25.07 28.00
C TYR A 165 -24.39 -25.53 29.43
N VAL A 166 -23.81 -24.75 30.35
CA VAL A 166 -23.85 -25.07 31.79
C VAL A 166 -25.25 -24.82 32.33
N LYS A 167 -25.72 -25.74 33.18
CA LYS A 167 -26.83 -25.54 34.07
C LYS A 167 -26.25 -25.18 35.44
N LEU A 168 -26.34 -23.91 35.79
CA LEU A 168 -25.67 -23.34 36.96
C LEU A 168 -26.71 -22.85 37.98
N ARG A 169 -26.64 -23.35 39.22
CA ARG A 169 -27.46 -22.89 40.33
C ARG A 169 -26.72 -21.77 41.08
N ALA A 170 -27.34 -20.61 41.18
CA ALA A 170 -26.85 -19.49 41.96
C ALA A 170 -27.24 -19.63 43.45
N ALA A 171 -26.61 -18.85 44.31
CA ALA A 171 -26.85 -18.87 45.75
C ALA A 171 -28.31 -18.53 46.16
N ASP A 172 -29.03 -17.79 45.32
CA ASP A 172 -30.47 -17.49 45.54
C ASP A 172 -31.42 -18.61 45.09
N GLY A 173 -30.88 -19.72 44.64
CA GLY A 173 -31.64 -20.87 44.15
C GLY A 173 -32.01 -20.84 42.68
N SER A 174 -31.78 -19.71 41.97
CA SER A 174 -32.06 -19.57 40.55
C SER A 174 -31.11 -20.39 39.68
N LEU A 175 -31.62 -20.95 38.60
CA LEU A 175 -30.87 -21.71 37.59
C LEU A 175 -30.58 -20.84 36.35
N TYR A 176 -29.34 -20.88 35.89
CA TYR A 176 -28.91 -20.12 34.72
C TYR A 176 -28.32 -21.05 33.66
N TYR A 177 -28.66 -20.75 32.39
CA TYR A 177 -28.12 -21.44 31.21
C TYR A 177 -27.29 -20.47 30.40
N PHE A 178 -26.05 -20.84 30.05
CA PHE A 178 -25.14 -20.14 29.18
C PHE A 178 -24.01 -21.08 28.76
N ALA A 179 -23.19 -20.70 27.72
CA ALA A 179 -22.13 -21.59 27.23
C ALA A 179 -21.11 -21.91 28.31
N LYS A 180 -20.82 -23.20 28.49
CA LYS A 180 -19.93 -23.73 29.54
C LYS A 180 -18.54 -23.11 29.49
N GLU A 181 -17.99 -22.94 28.29
CA GLU A 181 -16.67 -22.36 28.12
C GLU A 181 -16.60 -20.90 28.56
N ASN A 182 -17.73 -20.18 28.53
CA ASN A 182 -17.80 -18.78 28.91
C ASN A 182 -17.78 -18.53 30.42
N LEU A 183 -17.93 -19.56 31.24
CA LEU A 183 -17.95 -19.43 32.70
C LEU A 183 -16.65 -18.80 33.25
N GLU A 184 -15.49 -19.30 32.83
CA GLU A 184 -14.20 -18.82 33.29
C GLU A 184 -13.47 -18.00 32.20
N PHE A 185 -14.11 -17.76 31.05
CA PHE A 185 -13.50 -17.09 29.93
C PHE A 185 -13.35 -15.60 30.17
N GLN A 186 -12.20 -15.04 29.78
CA GLN A 186 -11.95 -13.59 29.77
C GLN A 186 -12.56 -12.95 28.53
N ARG A 187 -13.67 -12.27 28.68
CA ARG A 187 -14.50 -11.67 27.62
C ARG A 187 -13.93 -10.35 27.07
N LEU A 188 -12.71 -10.36 26.60
CA LEU A 188 -12.06 -9.20 26.05
C LEU A 188 -11.54 -9.49 24.66
N GLU A 189 -11.58 -8.50 23.78
CA GLU A 189 -10.85 -8.56 22.51
C GLU A 189 -9.35 -8.78 22.76
N LYS A 190 -8.67 -9.43 21.80
CA LYS A 190 -7.26 -9.81 21.92
C LYS A 190 -6.36 -8.65 22.33
N GLN A 191 -6.56 -7.47 21.72
CA GLN A 191 -5.79 -6.26 21.99
C GLN A 191 -5.85 -5.78 23.44
N PHE A 192 -6.98 -6.01 24.12
CA PHE A 192 -7.17 -5.67 25.53
C PHE A 192 -6.62 -6.77 26.43
N LYS A 193 -6.71 -8.04 26.02
CA LYS A 193 -6.12 -9.19 26.75
C LYS A 193 -4.61 -9.02 26.87
N GLU A 194 -3.95 -8.52 25.82
CA GLU A 194 -2.52 -8.25 25.79
C GLU A 194 -2.12 -6.95 26.51
N LYS A 195 -3.06 -6.22 27.10
CA LYS A 195 -2.85 -4.93 27.81
C LYS A 195 -2.20 -3.84 26.96
N LYS A 196 -2.28 -3.94 25.64
CA LYS A 196 -1.72 -2.94 24.73
C LYS A 196 -2.55 -1.66 24.66
N GLN A 197 -3.86 -1.78 24.88
CA GLN A 197 -4.82 -0.67 24.89
C GLN A 197 -5.78 -0.84 26.06
N TRP A 198 -6.14 0.27 26.71
CA TRP A 198 -7.13 0.28 27.79
C TRP A 198 -7.74 1.67 27.89
N ILE A 199 -8.98 1.75 28.36
CA ILE A 199 -9.65 3.01 28.64
C ILE A 199 -9.45 3.36 30.12
N ASP A 200 -8.86 4.50 30.40
CA ASP A 200 -8.67 5.00 31.76
C ASP A 200 -10.01 5.12 32.48
N GLY A 201 -10.04 4.66 33.75
CA GLY A 201 -11.26 4.66 34.55
C GLY A 201 -12.17 3.46 34.35
N VAL A 202 -11.90 2.59 33.38
CA VAL A 202 -12.64 1.31 33.21
C VAL A 202 -11.93 0.22 34.00
N PRO A 203 -12.61 -0.41 34.99
CA PRO A 203 -12.00 -1.47 35.79
C PRO A 203 -11.81 -2.74 34.96
N LYS A 204 -10.92 -3.61 35.39
CA LYS A 204 -10.76 -4.93 34.76
C LYS A 204 -12.08 -5.70 34.83
N LEU A 205 -12.46 -6.28 33.68
CA LEU A 205 -13.67 -7.10 33.59
C LEU A 205 -13.51 -8.41 34.36
N LYS A 206 -14.61 -8.84 34.92
CA LYS A 206 -14.74 -10.11 35.68
C LYS A 206 -15.18 -11.23 34.74
N THR A 207 -14.73 -12.45 34.98
CA THR A 207 -15.33 -13.62 34.37
C THR A 207 -16.75 -13.82 34.91
N ILE A 208 -17.59 -14.57 34.17
CA ILE A 208 -18.94 -14.90 34.65
C ILE A 208 -18.88 -15.62 36.00
N ALA A 209 -17.92 -16.53 36.20
CA ALA A 209 -17.69 -17.21 37.48
C ALA A 209 -17.39 -16.23 38.64
N GLN A 210 -16.59 -15.21 38.39
CA GLN A 210 -16.31 -14.18 39.41
C GLN A 210 -17.55 -13.37 39.75
N ILE A 211 -18.38 -13.04 38.77
CA ILE A 211 -19.65 -12.34 39.02
C ILE A 211 -20.57 -13.19 39.91
N PHE A 212 -20.75 -14.49 39.62
CA PHE A 212 -21.53 -15.38 40.47
C PHE A 212 -20.94 -15.56 41.87
N LYS A 213 -19.61 -15.68 42.00
CA LYS A 213 -18.92 -15.75 43.34
C LYS A 213 -19.21 -14.56 44.23
N GLU A 214 -19.19 -13.36 43.64
CA GLU A 214 -19.51 -12.12 44.39
C GLU A 214 -20.98 -12.01 44.78
N ARG A 215 -21.86 -12.71 44.06
CA ARG A 215 -23.29 -12.75 44.36
C ARG A 215 -23.71 -13.91 45.30
N GLY A 216 -22.76 -14.49 46.01
CA GLY A 216 -22.98 -15.52 47.00
C GLY A 216 -22.51 -16.90 46.62
N GLY A 217 -21.98 -17.09 45.43
CA GLY A 217 -21.49 -18.37 44.94
C GLY A 217 -22.42 -19.07 43.95
N TYR A 218 -21.97 -20.20 43.44
CA TYR A 218 -22.74 -21.04 42.50
C TYR A 218 -22.31 -22.49 42.59
N GLU A 219 -23.19 -23.36 42.07
CA GLU A 219 -22.94 -24.78 41.86
C GLU A 219 -23.31 -25.15 40.41
N VAL A 220 -22.46 -25.93 39.75
CA VAL A 220 -22.73 -26.45 38.40
C VAL A 220 -23.49 -27.77 38.58
N GLU A 221 -24.78 -27.77 38.27
CA GLU A 221 -25.63 -28.98 38.39
C GLU A 221 -25.48 -29.95 37.24
N GLY A 222 -25.10 -29.43 36.05
CA GLY A 222 -24.96 -30.23 34.85
C GLY A 222 -24.62 -29.42 33.60
N VAL A 223 -24.67 -30.12 32.51
CA VAL A 223 -24.40 -29.55 31.17
C VAL A 223 -25.50 -30.09 30.24
N VAL A 224 -25.99 -29.22 29.37
CA VAL A 224 -26.93 -29.55 28.30
C VAL A 224 -26.34 -29.16 26.95
N LYS A 225 -26.66 -29.87 25.88
CA LYS A 225 -26.27 -29.50 24.54
C LYS A 225 -27.10 -28.33 24.04
N GLY A 226 -26.50 -27.46 23.21
CA GLY A 226 -27.24 -26.38 22.57
C GLY A 226 -28.46 -26.84 21.79
N ALA A 227 -28.37 -28.02 21.17
CA ALA A 227 -29.49 -28.64 20.47
C ALA A 227 -30.70 -28.88 21.38
N GLU A 228 -30.52 -29.12 22.69
CA GLU A 228 -31.60 -29.32 23.65
C GLU A 228 -32.30 -28.01 24.05
N LEU A 229 -31.62 -26.87 23.91
CA LEU A 229 -32.19 -25.55 24.18
C LEU A 229 -33.07 -25.03 23.04
N VAL A 230 -32.90 -25.54 21.82
CA VAL A 230 -33.68 -25.11 20.66
C VAL A 230 -35.16 -25.41 20.90
N GLY A 231 -36.00 -24.42 20.65
CA GLY A 231 -37.44 -24.47 20.88
C GLY A 231 -37.89 -24.07 22.30
N TRP A 232 -36.98 -23.88 23.26
CA TRP A 232 -37.36 -23.35 24.56
C TRP A 232 -37.90 -21.92 24.43
N LYS A 233 -39.00 -21.66 25.13
CA LYS A 233 -39.65 -20.35 25.13
C LYS A 233 -39.24 -19.55 26.36
N TYR A 234 -39.18 -18.25 26.20
CA TYR A 234 -38.78 -17.32 27.25
C TYR A 234 -39.65 -16.07 27.26
N ILE A 235 -39.56 -15.27 28.31
CA ILE A 235 -40.23 -13.99 28.47
C ILE A 235 -39.22 -12.89 28.24
N GLY A 236 -39.51 -11.97 27.29
CA GLY A 236 -38.70 -10.82 26.95
C GLY A 236 -38.84 -9.66 27.96
N PRO A 237 -37.81 -8.81 28.14
CA PRO A 237 -37.85 -7.76 29.16
C PRO A 237 -38.80 -6.60 28.82
N PHE A 238 -39.28 -6.47 27.57
CA PHE A 238 -40.14 -5.40 27.09
C PHE A 238 -41.40 -5.85 26.38
N ASP A 239 -41.90 -7.05 26.73
CA ASP A 239 -43.12 -7.66 26.15
C ASP A 239 -44.36 -6.83 26.40
N ASP A 240 -44.34 -5.90 27.38
CA ASP A 240 -45.39 -4.96 27.68
C ASP A 240 -45.45 -3.78 26.69
N PHE A 241 -44.45 -3.59 25.85
CA PHE A 241 -44.49 -2.52 24.84
C PHE A 241 -45.49 -2.88 23.71
N LYS A 242 -46.26 -1.87 23.28
CA LYS A 242 -47.22 -2.08 22.19
C LYS A 242 -46.55 -2.53 20.89
N ALA A 243 -45.32 -2.07 20.65
CA ALA A 243 -44.54 -2.50 19.47
C ALA A 243 -44.26 -4.02 19.48
N GLN A 244 -44.05 -4.63 20.66
CA GLN A 244 -43.88 -6.09 20.81
C GLN A 244 -45.20 -6.90 20.61
N GLN A 245 -46.34 -6.22 20.80
CA GLN A 245 -47.66 -6.83 20.70
C GLN A 245 -48.31 -6.66 19.33
N GLU A 246 -47.69 -5.82 18.43
CA GLU A 246 -48.23 -5.62 17.09
C GLU A 246 -48.12 -6.86 16.22
N LEU A 247 -49.22 -7.26 15.60
CA LEU A 247 -49.25 -8.40 14.72
C LEU A 247 -48.53 -8.10 13.39
N GLY A 248 -47.65 -9.00 12.98
CA GLY A 248 -46.88 -8.89 11.75
C GLY A 248 -45.64 -8.00 11.85
N GLY A 249 -45.35 -7.38 13.00
CA GLY A 249 -44.17 -6.53 13.23
C GLY A 249 -44.47 -5.04 13.31
N TYR A 250 -43.41 -4.20 13.42
CA TYR A 250 -43.55 -2.77 13.58
C TYR A 250 -42.23 -2.05 13.13
N PRO A 251 -42.27 -0.91 12.47
CA PRO A 251 -43.43 -0.24 11.86
C PRO A 251 -43.87 -0.86 10.54
N PHE A 252 -43.01 -1.68 9.93
CA PHE A 252 -43.27 -2.36 8.67
C PHE A 252 -43.96 -3.70 8.99
N THR A 253 -45.24 -3.78 8.73
CA THR A 253 -46.04 -4.98 9.01
C THR A 253 -45.92 -5.98 7.88
N ASN A 254 -45.57 -7.21 8.20
CA ASN A 254 -45.69 -8.35 7.26
C ASN A 254 -47.10 -8.95 7.37
N GLU A 255 -47.90 -8.78 6.31
CA GLU A 255 -49.32 -9.18 6.31
C GLU A 255 -49.48 -10.72 6.43
N GLU A 256 -48.52 -11.50 5.92
CA GLU A 256 -48.56 -12.97 6.07
C GLU A 256 -48.37 -13.38 7.52
N LEU A 257 -47.39 -12.76 8.21
CA LEU A 257 -47.12 -13.04 9.62
C LEU A 257 -48.25 -12.48 10.51
N LYS A 258 -48.85 -11.37 10.14
CA LYS A 258 -50.04 -10.81 10.77
C LYS A 258 -51.22 -11.76 10.69
N ALA A 259 -51.46 -12.34 9.51
CA ALA A 259 -52.53 -13.35 9.32
C ALA A 259 -52.30 -14.61 10.14
N GLN A 260 -51.03 -14.93 10.43
CA GLN A 260 -50.66 -16.05 11.31
C GLN A 260 -50.76 -15.68 12.81
N GLY A 261 -51.09 -14.45 13.15
CA GLY A 261 -51.15 -13.98 14.52
C GLY A 261 -49.79 -13.80 15.20
N MET A 262 -48.75 -13.66 14.43
CA MET A 262 -47.38 -13.52 14.94
C MET A 262 -47.11 -12.10 15.45
N ASN A 263 -46.52 -12.00 16.64
CA ASN A 263 -45.99 -10.74 17.21
C ASN A 263 -44.70 -11.05 17.97
N GLY A 264 -44.01 -10.02 18.55
CA GLY A 264 -42.75 -10.22 19.27
C GLY A 264 -42.85 -11.23 20.39
N VAL A 265 -43.86 -11.11 21.20
CA VAL A 265 -44.07 -12.00 22.37
C VAL A 265 -44.25 -13.47 21.95
N ASN A 266 -44.99 -13.70 20.89
CA ASN A 266 -45.27 -15.06 20.40
C ASN A 266 -44.06 -15.71 19.72
N CYS A 267 -43.08 -14.89 19.26
CA CYS A 267 -41.88 -15.38 18.61
C CYS A 267 -40.77 -15.79 19.59
N HIS A 268 -40.87 -15.41 20.86
CA HIS A 268 -39.81 -15.64 21.84
C HIS A 268 -39.49 -17.12 22.04
N GLN A 269 -38.47 -17.55 21.30
CA GLN A 269 -37.93 -18.92 21.43
C GLN A 269 -36.43 -18.95 21.15
N VAL A 270 -35.79 -20.02 21.60
CA VAL A 270 -34.38 -20.32 21.31
C VAL A 270 -34.31 -21.01 19.94
N ILE A 271 -33.40 -20.54 19.10
CA ILE A 271 -33.15 -21.13 17.78
C ILE A 271 -31.68 -21.56 17.64
N ASP A 272 -31.39 -22.37 16.63
CA ASP A 272 -30.01 -22.55 16.17
C ASP A 272 -29.55 -21.27 15.43
N GLY A 273 -28.44 -20.65 15.89
CA GLY A 273 -27.88 -19.48 15.25
C GLY A 273 -27.31 -19.78 13.86
N GLY A 274 -26.93 -21.03 13.62
CA GLY A 274 -26.36 -21.42 12.33
C GLY A 274 -25.06 -20.75 11.99
N LYS A 275 -24.84 -20.52 10.67
CA LYS A 275 -23.64 -19.91 10.13
C LYS A 275 -23.99 -18.66 9.32
N ASP A 276 -23.05 -17.71 9.32
CA ASP A 276 -23.10 -16.55 8.44
C ASP A 276 -22.84 -16.95 6.96
N ASN A 277 -22.91 -15.98 6.06
CA ASN A 277 -22.67 -16.20 4.63
C ASN A 277 -21.23 -16.62 4.30
N LEU A 278 -20.29 -16.43 5.23
CA LEU A 278 -18.89 -16.83 5.13
C LEU A 278 -18.63 -18.22 5.72
N GLY A 279 -19.65 -18.87 6.27
CA GLY A 279 -19.56 -20.19 6.88
C GLY A 279 -19.07 -20.20 8.34
N ASN A 280 -18.93 -19.02 8.99
CA ASN A 280 -18.57 -18.92 10.39
C ASN A 280 -19.79 -19.12 11.28
N ASP A 281 -19.62 -19.77 12.43
CA ASP A 281 -20.67 -19.90 13.42
C ASP A 281 -21.07 -18.52 13.97
N ILE A 282 -22.37 -18.20 13.96
CA ILE A 282 -22.90 -16.91 14.46
C ILE A 282 -22.81 -16.86 15.99
N VAL A 283 -23.03 -17.98 16.65
CA VAL A 283 -22.85 -18.10 18.11
C VAL A 283 -21.58 -18.89 18.38
N VAL A 284 -20.59 -18.22 18.98
CA VAL A 284 -19.28 -18.82 19.27
C VAL A 284 -18.99 -18.87 20.76
N ALA A 285 -18.21 -19.85 21.18
CA ALA A 285 -17.68 -19.91 22.53
C ALA A 285 -16.66 -18.77 22.76
N GLY A 286 -16.64 -18.23 23.98
CA GLY A 286 -15.70 -17.15 24.32
C GLY A 286 -16.19 -15.76 24.00
N GLU A 287 -17.41 -15.59 23.50
CA GLU A 287 -18.04 -14.29 23.30
C GLU A 287 -19.33 -14.18 24.14
N GLY A 288 -19.48 -13.04 24.84
CA GLY A 288 -20.65 -12.79 25.70
C GLY A 288 -20.95 -13.92 26.66
N THR A 289 -22.16 -14.45 26.58
CA THR A 289 -22.64 -15.63 27.34
C THR A 289 -22.75 -16.89 26.47
N GLY A 290 -22.45 -16.78 25.14
CA GLY A 290 -22.71 -17.86 24.20
C GLY A 290 -24.21 -18.09 23.92
N ILE A 291 -25.08 -17.17 24.30
CA ILE A 291 -26.46 -17.03 23.88
C ILE A 291 -26.64 -15.60 23.38
N VAL A 292 -27.04 -15.45 22.13
CA VAL A 292 -27.21 -14.14 21.49
C VAL A 292 -28.69 -13.80 21.43
N HIS A 293 -29.08 -12.65 22.01
CA HIS A 293 -30.40 -12.09 21.74
C HIS A 293 -30.43 -11.51 20.33
N MET A 294 -31.49 -11.74 19.61
CA MET A 294 -31.64 -11.25 18.26
C MET A 294 -32.80 -10.29 18.13
N ALA A 295 -32.53 -9.16 17.50
CA ALA A 295 -33.49 -8.09 17.20
C ALA A 295 -33.46 -7.79 15.71
N PRO A 296 -34.23 -8.50 14.87
CA PRO A 296 -34.19 -8.36 13.42
C PRO A 296 -34.38 -6.94 12.87
N GLY A 297 -34.97 -6.02 13.64
CA GLY A 297 -35.08 -4.61 13.30
C GLY A 297 -33.87 -3.74 13.66
N CYS A 298 -32.82 -4.32 14.31
CA CYS A 298 -31.69 -3.59 14.92
C CYS A 298 -30.33 -4.23 14.63
N GLY A 299 -30.24 -5.32 13.89
CA GLY A 299 -29.00 -5.99 13.54
C GLY A 299 -29.09 -6.58 12.15
N ASP A 300 -28.06 -6.43 11.33
CA ASP A 300 -28.02 -6.95 9.95
C ASP A 300 -28.11 -8.50 9.95
N ILE A 301 -27.23 -9.17 10.71
CA ILE A 301 -27.23 -10.63 10.84
C ILE A 301 -28.58 -11.11 11.39
N ASP A 302 -29.11 -10.42 12.39
CA ASP A 302 -30.41 -10.74 13.01
C ASP A 302 -31.55 -10.64 11.98
N TYR A 303 -31.49 -9.60 11.12
CA TYR A 303 -32.46 -9.40 10.05
C TYR A 303 -32.41 -10.51 9.01
N GLN A 304 -31.20 -10.88 8.55
CA GLN A 304 -31.04 -11.95 7.56
C GLN A 304 -31.56 -13.30 8.08
N ILE A 305 -31.29 -13.63 9.37
CA ILE A 305 -31.81 -14.84 10.00
C ILE A 305 -33.33 -14.75 10.17
N GLY A 306 -33.83 -13.62 10.66
CA GLY A 306 -35.26 -13.39 10.83
C GLY A 306 -36.03 -13.54 9.52
N LYS A 307 -35.50 -13.00 8.43
CA LYS A 307 -36.06 -13.13 7.08
C LYS A 307 -36.07 -14.58 6.60
N LYS A 308 -34.95 -15.30 6.77
CA LYS A 308 -34.82 -16.71 6.36
C LYS A 308 -35.77 -17.64 7.13
N MET A 309 -35.97 -17.35 8.40
CA MET A 309 -36.79 -18.17 9.28
C MET A 309 -38.25 -17.71 9.39
N GLY A 310 -38.62 -16.59 8.75
CA GLY A 310 -39.98 -16.08 8.78
C GLY A 310 -40.37 -15.47 10.13
N PHE A 311 -39.50 -14.74 10.79
CA PHE A 311 -39.81 -14.00 12.02
C PHE A 311 -40.19 -12.54 11.70
N ILE A 312 -40.92 -11.93 12.61
CA ILE A 312 -41.29 -10.53 12.52
C ILE A 312 -40.07 -9.62 12.72
N ASN A 313 -40.21 -8.37 12.26
CA ASN A 313 -39.26 -7.32 12.51
C ASN A 313 -39.86 -6.24 13.41
N ILE A 314 -39.10 -5.79 14.40
CA ILE A 314 -39.46 -4.66 15.27
C ILE A 314 -38.34 -3.67 15.19
N ALA A 315 -38.57 -2.52 14.49
CA ALA A 315 -37.61 -1.48 14.33
C ALA A 315 -37.95 -0.28 15.23
N PRO A 316 -37.13 0.03 16.25
CA PRO A 316 -37.53 0.98 17.28
C PRO A 316 -37.21 2.44 16.90
N LEU A 317 -36.34 2.71 15.92
CA LEU A 317 -35.71 4.00 15.74
C LEU A 317 -36.19 4.75 14.49
N ASP A 318 -36.43 6.05 14.64
CA ASP A 318 -36.65 6.99 13.54
C ASP A 318 -35.33 7.41 12.85
N SER A 319 -35.40 8.33 11.90
CA SER A 319 -34.22 8.82 11.16
C SER A 319 -33.19 9.59 12.01
N GLU A 320 -33.57 10.07 13.18
CA GLU A 320 -32.71 10.78 14.13
C GLU A 320 -32.17 9.85 15.24
N ALA A 321 -32.43 8.54 15.14
CA ALA A 321 -32.14 7.50 16.14
C ALA A 321 -32.92 7.69 17.46
N ASN A 322 -34.09 8.30 17.42
CA ASN A 322 -35.01 8.37 18.54
C ASN A 322 -35.99 7.20 18.49
N PHE A 323 -36.38 6.73 19.66
CA PHE A 323 -37.45 5.73 19.75
C PHE A 323 -38.76 6.25 19.18
N MET A 324 -39.34 5.49 18.27
CA MET A 324 -40.64 5.77 17.66
C MET A 324 -41.78 5.53 18.67
N ASP A 325 -43.01 5.82 18.25
CA ASP A 325 -44.23 5.50 19.02
C ASP A 325 -44.33 4.04 19.36
N LYS A 326 -45.08 3.70 20.37
CA LYS A 326 -45.33 2.33 20.86
C LYS A 326 -44.20 1.69 21.66
N PHE A 327 -43.10 2.42 21.94
CA PHE A 327 -42.03 1.98 22.85
C PHE A 327 -42.19 2.56 24.28
N GLY A 328 -43.41 2.85 24.68
CA GLY A 328 -43.77 3.31 26.02
C GLY A 328 -43.01 4.55 26.47
N TRP A 329 -42.37 4.47 27.62
CA TRP A 329 -41.63 5.60 28.20
C TRP A 329 -40.30 5.93 27.45
N LEU A 330 -39.90 5.10 26.48
CA LEU A 330 -38.74 5.38 25.64
C LEU A 330 -39.07 6.26 24.43
N THR A 331 -40.35 6.36 24.03
CA THR A 331 -40.77 7.14 22.87
C THR A 331 -40.19 8.55 22.88
N GLY A 332 -39.51 8.95 21.79
CA GLY A 332 -38.86 10.24 21.63
C GLY A 332 -37.46 10.35 22.29
N LEU A 333 -37.00 9.34 23.02
CA LEU A 333 -35.64 9.34 23.57
C LEU A 333 -34.65 8.84 22.52
N ASN A 334 -33.48 9.44 22.43
CA ASN A 334 -32.43 9.05 21.51
C ASN A 334 -31.66 7.81 22.05
N ALA A 335 -31.51 6.77 21.23
CA ALA A 335 -30.95 5.48 21.64
C ALA A 335 -29.43 5.55 21.96
N THR A 336 -28.69 6.46 21.32
CA THR A 336 -27.22 6.58 21.51
C THR A 336 -26.85 7.40 22.76
N LYS A 337 -27.82 8.05 23.41
CA LYS A 337 -27.55 8.86 24.60
C LYS A 337 -27.34 7.99 25.83
N LYS A 338 -26.25 8.21 26.54
CA LYS A 338 -25.93 7.54 27.82
C LYS A 338 -27.10 7.59 28.81
N SER A 339 -27.81 8.73 28.91
CA SER A 339 -28.97 8.86 29.79
C SER A 339 -30.14 7.94 29.43
N THR A 340 -30.27 7.57 28.15
CA THR A 340 -31.29 6.60 27.71
C THR A 340 -30.90 5.19 28.14
N VAL A 341 -29.62 4.82 27.96
CA VAL A 341 -29.08 3.53 28.39
C VAL A 341 -29.21 3.36 29.92
N GLU A 342 -28.86 4.38 30.69
CA GLU A 342 -29.03 4.38 32.14
C GLU A 342 -30.49 4.18 32.58
N LYS A 343 -31.45 4.78 31.86
CA LYS A 343 -32.87 4.56 32.13
C LYS A 343 -33.29 3.11 31.82
N ILE A 344 -32.81 2.55 30.71
CA ILE A 344 -33.07 1.15 30.33
C ILE A 344 -32.52 0.20 31.42
N THR A 345 -31.25 0.40 31.82
CA THR A 345 -30.60 -0.42 32.86
C THR A 345 -31.36 -0.31 34.21
N THR A 346 -31.80 0.87 34.55
CA THR A 346 -32.61 1.10 35.77
C THR A 346 -33.94 0.38 35.70
N ASP A 347 -34.65 0.42 34.56
CA ASP A 347 -35.92 -0.29 34.36
C ASP A 347 -35.73 -1.80 34.40
N LEU A 348 -34.69 -2.32 33.72
CA LEU A 348 -34.34 -3.76 33.77
C LEU A 348 -34.07 -4.22 35.21
N LYS A 349 -33.41 -3.41 36.02
CA LYS A 349 -33.16 -3.69 37.46
C LYS A 349 -34.46 -3.69 38.24
N LYS A 350 -35.33 -2.70 38.04
CA LYS A 350 -36.63 -2.61 38.72
C LYS A 350 -37.53 -3.78 38.41
N ARG A 351 -37.51 -4.28 37.18
CA ARG A 351 -38.30 -5.43 36.72
C ARG A 351 -37.62 -6.79 37.02
N ASN A 352 -36.48 -6.80 37.68
CA ASN A 352 -35.69 -7.99 38.00
C ASN A 352 -35.15 -8.76 36.78
N PHE A 353 -34.96 -8.11 35.62
CA PHE A 353 -34.28 -8.67 34.46
C PHE A 353 -32.78 -8.46 34.52
N LEU A 354 -32.28 -7.38 35.10
CA LEU A 354 -30.86 -7.11 35.18
C LEU A 354 -30.17 -8.10 36.16
N PHE A 355 -29.22 -8.87 35.64
CA PHE A 355 -28.34 -9.71 36.46
C PHE A 355 -27.08 -8.92 36.88
N TYR A 356 -26.36 -8.29 35.93
CA TYR A 356 -25.15 -7.54 36.19
C TYR A 356 -24.95 -6.47 35.12
N SER A 357 -24.26 -5.39 35.42
CA SER A 357 -23.81 -4.38 34.42
C SER A 357 -22.35 -4.03 34.62
N GLU A 358 -21.69 -3.66 33.54
CA GLU A 358 -20.27 -3.30 33.51
C GLU A 358 -19.98 -2.29 32.40
N GLN A 359 -18.88 -1.53 32.54
CA GLN A 359 -18.35 -0.74 31.44
C GLN A 359 -17.45 -1.62 30.60
N TYR A 360 -17.87 -1.90 29.36
CA TYR A 360 -17.19 -2.81 28.46
C TYR A 360 -16.41 -2.05 27.39
N PRO A 361 -15.06 -2.13 27.34
CA PRO A 361 -14.26 -1.50 26.32
C PRO A 361 -14.27 -2.31 25.04
N HIS A 362 -14.65 -1.67 23.95
CA HIS A 362 -14.63 -2.28 22.62
C HIS A 362 -14.49 -1.22 21.53
N ILE A 363 -14.19 -1.68 20.30
CA ILE A 363 -14.18 -0.81 19.12
C ILE A 363 -15.59 -0.75 18.58
N TYR A 364 -16.15 0.47 18.50
CA TYR A 364 -17.51 0.71 18.04
C TYR A 364 -17.57 1.67 16.86
N PRO A 365 -18.45 1.45 15.85
CA PRO A 365 -18.55 2.29 14.69
C PRO A 365 -19.16 3.67 15.02
N HIS A 366 -18.51 4.71 14.54
CA HIS A 366 -18.97 6.09 14.59
C HIS A 366 -19.03 6.65 13.19
N CYS A 367 -19.87 7.64 13.00
CA CYS A 367 -19.78 8.44 11.81
C CYS A 367 -18.39 9.11 11.75
N TRP A 368 -17.60 8.79 10.75
CA TRP A 368 -16.25 9.34 10.60
C TRP A 368 -16.22 10.87 10.45
N ARG A 369 -17.33 11.48 10.07
CA ARG A 369 -17.46 12.91 9.86
C ARG A 369 -18.11 13.67 11.01
N SER A 370 -19.30 13.25 11.46
CA SER A 370 -20.04 13.93 12.54
C SER A 370 -19.62 13.45 13.93
N GLY A 371 -18.93 12.29 13.99
CA GLY A 371 -18.40 11.72 15.22
C GLY A 371 -19.43 11.04 16.11
N ASP A 372 -20.72 10.99 15.73
CA ASP A 372 -21.77 10.31 16.46
C ASP A 372 -21.68 8.79 16.29
N GLU A 373 -22.19 8.07 17.27
CA GLU A 373 -22.29 6.63 17.23
C GLU A 373 -23.31 6.19 16.18
N LEU A 374 -22.95 5.17 15.41
CA LEU A 374 -23.87 4.58 14.46
C LEU A 374 -24.82 3.61 15.18
N VAL A 375 -26.06 3.57 14.73
CA VAL A 375 -27.04 2.56 15.10
C VAL A 375 -27.32 1.68 13.90
N PHE A 376 -27.74 0.44 14.12
CA PHE A 376 -28.28 -0.38 13.05
C PHE A 376 -29.78 -0.18 13.01
N ARG A 377 -30.28 0.25 11.85
CA ARG A 377 -31.67 0.70 11.69
C ARG A 377 -32.28 0.07 10.43
N MET A 378 -33.48 -0.43 10.55
CA MET A 378 -34.28 -0.84 9.39
C MET A 378 -34.71 0.37 8.58
N VAL A 379 -34.48 0.31 7.27
CA VAL A 379 -34.84 1.35 6.31
C VAL A 379 -35.55 0.75 5.11
N GLU A 380 -36.42 1.54 4.49
CA GLU A 380 -36.93 1.25 3.14
C GLU A 380 -36.09 2.02 2.12
N GLU A 381 -35.53 1.28 1.17
CA GLU A 381 -34.65 1.81 0.14
C GLU A 381 -34.94 1.14 -1.19
N TRP A 382 -34.37 1.66 -2.26
CA TRP A 382 -34.45 1.11 -3.59
C TRP A 382 -33.23 0.24 -3.89
N TYR A 383 -33.49 -0.93 -4.50
CA TYR A 383 -32.48 -1.94 -4.75
C TYR A 383 -32.47 -2.36 -6.20
N ILE A 384 -31.28 -2.76 -6.67
CA ILE A 384 -31.12 -3.59 -7.85
C ILE A 384 -30.99 -5.05 -7.35
N ASN A 385 -31.88 -5.91 -7.83
CA ASN A 385 -31.76 -7.35 -7.60
C ASN A 385 -30.54 -7.88 -8.38
N MET A 386 -29.64 -8.57 -7.67
CA MET A 386 -28.35 -9.02 -8.21
C MET A 386 -28.30 -10.52 -8.51
N ASP A 387 -29.43 -11.13 -8.87
CA ASP A 387 -29.53 -12.54 -9.24
C ASP A 387 -28.77 -12.90 -10.54
N TRP A 388 -28.33 -11.88 -11.28
CA TRP A 388 -27.56 -11.96 -12.52
C TRP A 388 -26.04 -11.81 -12.32
N ARG A 389 -25.55 -11.90 -11.09
CA ARG A 389 -24.12 -11.72 -10.74
C ARG A 389 -23.17 -12.66 -11.48
N ASP A 390 -23.64 -13.82 -11.94
CA ASP A 390 -22.83 -14.75 -12.72
C ASP A 390 -22.40 -14.17 -14.09
N ARG A 391 -23.17 -13.22 -14.63
CA ARG A 391 -22.76 -12.47 -15.82
C ARG A 391 -21.60 -11.56 -15.50
N ILE A 392 -21.61 -10.90 -14.33
CA ILE A 392 -20.49 -10.06 -13.88
C ILE A 392 -19.23 -10.92 -13.68
N LYS A 393 -19.35 -12.06 -13.02
CA LYS A 393 -18.21 -12.99 -12.83
C LYS A 393 -17.56 -13.42 -14.13
N LYS A 394 -18.35 -13.59 -15.19
CA LYS A 394 -17.83 -13.95 -16.50
C LYS A 394 -16.92 -12.86 -17.05
N ILE A 395 -17.31 -11.60 -17.01
CA ILE A 395 -16.50 -10.50 -17.55
C ILE A 395 -15.28 -10.18 -16.67
N VAL A 396 -15.28 -10.53 -15.38
CA VAL A 396 -14.11 -10.45 -14.51
C VAL A 396 -12.95 -11.28 -15.04
N GLY A 397 -13.27 -12.44 -15.66
CA GLY A 397 -12.29 -13.32 -16.28
C GLY A 397 -11.64 -12.79 -17.55
N ASP A 398 -12.23 -11.78 -18.18
CA ASP A 398 -11.71 -11.15 -19.41
C ASP A 398 -10.71 -10.02 -19.12
N ILE A 399 -10.45 -9.72 -17.86
CA ILE A 399 -9.60 -8.62 -17.39
C ILE A 399 -8.26 -9.16 -16.91
N GLU A 400 -7.17 -8.50 -17.31
CA GLU A 400 -5.84 -8.72 -16.74
C GLU A 400 -5.71 -7.99 -15.39
N TRP A 401 -5.62 -8.75 -14.31
CA TRP A 401 -5.47 -8.22 -12.96
C TRP A 401 -3.99 -8.20 -12.53
N ILE A 402 -3.52 -7.05 -12.08
CA ILE A 402 -2.16 -6.86 -11.56
C ILE A 402 -2.24 -6.28 -10.14
N PRO A 403 -1.89 -7.00 -9.08
CA PRO A 403 -1.52 -8.42 -9.07
C PRO A 403 -2.71 -9.37 -9.35
N GLU A 404 -2.40 -10.56 -9.82
CA GLU A 404 -3.35 -11.59 -10.28
C GLU A 404 -4.41 -11.97 -9.21
N TRP A 405 -4.02 -12.01 -7.94
CA TRP A 405 -4.95 -12.32 -6.83
C TRP A 405 -6.13 -11.34 -6.70
N GLY A 406 -6.06 -10.18 -7.35
CA GLY A 406 -7.17 -9.22 -7.39
C GLY A 406 -8.44 -9.81 -7.99
N GLN A 407 -8.31 -10.67 -8.99
CA GLN A 407 -9.43 -11.39 -9.61
C GLN A 407 -10.18 -12.25 -8.58
N ASP A 408 -9.45 -13.02 -7.77
CA ASP A 408 -10.06 -13.89 -6.77
C ASP A 408 -10.84 -13.09 -5.72
N ARG A 409 -10.34 -11.91 -5.35
CA ARG A 409 -11.01 -11.01 -4.40
C ARG A 409 -12.30 -10.40 -4.95
N GLU A 410 -12.31 -10.03 -6.21
CA GLU A 410 -13.54 -9.55 -6.86
C GLU A 410 -14.59 -10.66 -6.96
N LEU A 411 -14.17 -11.87 -7.35
CA LEU A 411 -15.05 -13.04 -7.39
C LEU A 411 -15.60 -13.38 -6.01
N GLU A 412 -14.76 -13.36 -4.96
CA GLU A 412 -15.20 -13.57 -3.57
C GLU A 412 -16.24 -12.53 -3.14
N TRP A 413 -16.07 -11.27 -3.52
CA TRP A 413 -17.06 -10.22 -3.26
C TRP A 413 -18.40 -10.53 -3.95
N LEU A 414 -18.35 -10.85 -5.25
CA LEU A 414 -19.55 -11.17 -6.05
C LEU A 414 -20.29 -12.41 -5.54
N ASP A 415 -19.58 -13.37 -4.94
CA ASP A 415 -20.19 -14.55 -4.33
C ASP A 415 -20.97 -14.22 -3.05
N ASN A 416 -20.49 -13.24 -2.28
CA ASN A 416 -21.00 -12.94 -0.95
C ASN A 416 -21.89 -11.69 -0.87
N MET A 417 -21.96 -10.87 -1.93
CA MET A 417 -22.75 -9.65 -1.94
C MET A 417 -24.26 -9.93 -1.98
N GLY A 418 -25.05 -9.09 -1.32
CA GLY A 418 -26.50 -9.02 -1.45
C GLY A 418 -26.98 -8.22 -2.67
N ASP A 419 -28.26 -7.84 -2.67
CA ASP A 419 -28.79 -6.90 -3.65
C ASP A 419 -28.19 -5.50 -3.44
N TRP A 420 -28.07 -4.75 -4.51
CA TRP A 420 -27.39 -3.45 -4.48
C TRP A 420 -28.36 -2.32 -4.10
N MET A 421 -28.20 -1.75 -2.92
CA MET A 421 -28.95 -0.58 -2.48
C MET A 421 -28.49 0.67 -3.25
N ILE A 422 -29.40 1.24 -4.05
CA ILE A 422 -29.09 2.36 -4.96
C ILE A 422 -29.61 3.71 -4.47
N SER A 423 -30.48 3.78 -3.46
CA SER A 423 -31.02 5.03 -2.95
C SER A 423 -30.30 5.52 -1.68
N LYS A 424 -30.29 6.84 -1.50
CA LYS A 424 -29.77 7.51 -0.31
C LYS A 424 -30.68 8.69 0.07
N LYS A 425 -30.99 8.81 1.34
CA LYS A 425 -31.82 9.90 1.90
C LYS A 425 -31.02 11.19 2.02
N ARG A 426 -30.68 11.81 0.87
CA ARG A 426 -29.80 12.96 0.76
C ARG A 426 -30.38 14.04 -0.16
N PHE A 427 -29.68 15.20 -0.24
CA PHE A 427 -30.07 16.33 -1.10
C PHE A 427 -29.16 16.46 -2.33
N TRP A 428 -27.84 16.21 -2.18
CA TRP A 428 -26.86 16.35 -3.24
C TRP A 428 -26.44 14.98 -3.79
N GLY A 429 -26.76 14.74 -5.05
CA GLY A 429 -26.44 13.53 -5.78
C GLY A 429 -27.33 13.34 -7.00
N LEU A 430 -27.10 12.26 -7.74
CA LEU A 430 -27.95 11.81 -8.83
C LEU A 430 -29.42 11.74 -8.34
N ALA A 431 -30.32 12.52 -8.92
CA ALA A 431 -31.73 12.33 -8.64
C ALA A 431 -32.20 11.03 -9.30
N LEU A 432 -32.61 10.04 -8.51
CA LEU A 432 -33.10 8.79 -9.04
C LEU A 432 -34.33 9.00 -9.91
N PRO A 433 -34.39 8.46 -11.14
CA PRO A 433 -35.48 8.70 -12.08
C PRO A 433 -36.69 7.79 -11.81
N ILE A 434 -37.13 7.72 -10.58
CA ILE A 434 -38.21 6.84 -10.12
C ILE A 434 -39.42 7.67 -9.71
N TRP A 435 -40.56 7.43 -10.32
CA TRP A 435 -41.83 8.04 -9.98
C TRP A 435 -42.77 7.01 -9.39
N GLU A 436 -43.34 7.28 -8.21
CA GLU A 436 -44.30 6.43 -7.53
C GLU A 436 -45.73 6.94 -7.76
N PHE A 437 -46.68 6.00 -7.88
CA PHE A 437 -48.09 6.27 -8.05
C PHE A 437 -48.89 5.87 -6.80
N GLU A 438 -50.11 6.39 -6.69
CA GLU A 438 -51.00 6.17 -5.53
C GLU A 438 -51.32 4.68 -5.26
N ASP A 439 -51.29 3.84 -6.29
CA ASP A 439 -51.56 2.41 -6.18
C ASP A 439 -50.33 1.59 -5.74
N GLY A 440 -49.20 2.26 -5.45
CA GLY A 440 -47.95 1.64 -5.04
C GLY A 440 -47.08 1.15 -6.19
N SER A 441 -47.55 1.31 -7.43
CA SER A 441 -46.73 1.04 -8.61
C SER A 441 -45.70 2.16 -8.83
N PHE A 442 -44.67 1.90 -9.63
CA PHE A 442 -43.63 2.89 -9.94
C PHE A 442 -43.17 2.77 -11.38
N TYR A 443 -42.55 3.81 -11.86
CA TYR A 443 -41.99 3.88 -13.21
C TYR A 443 -40.61 4.51 -13.17
N VAL A 444 -39.66 3.98 -13.98
CA VAL A 444 -38.31 4.51 -14.13
C VAL A 444 -38.20 5.19 -15.50
N VAL A 445 -37.85 6.46 -15.50
CA VAL A 445 -37.63 7.24 -16.72
C VAL A 445 -36.19 7.10 -17.18
N GLY A 446 -35.97 6.84 -18.47
CA GLY A 446 -34.65 6.52 -19.04
C GLY A 446 -33.91 7.69 -19.68
N SER A 447 -34.65 8.78 -20.06
CA SER A 447 -34.03 9.94 -20.71
C SER A 447 -34.78 11.24 -20.42
N LYS A 448 -34.20 12.37 -20.83
CA LYS A 448 -34.85 13.69 -20.74
C LYS A 448 -36.07 13.77 -21.67
N GLU A 449 -35.95 13.22 -22.89
CA GLU A 449 -37.00 13.22 -23.91
C GLU A 449 -38.20 12.39 -23.42
N GLU A 450 -37.95 11.20 -22.84
CA GLU A 450 -39.02 10.39 -22.24
C GLU A 450 -39.72 11.14 -21.08
N LEU A 451 -38.94 11.86 -20.26
CA LEU A 451 -39.51 12.66 -19.19
C LEU A 451 -40.42 13.79 -19.72
N GLU A 452 -40.00 14.45 -20.80
CA GLU A 452 -40.80 15.50 -21.44
C GLU A 452 -42.12 14.94 -21.97
N GLU A 453 -42.11 13.80 -22.61
CA GLU A 453 -43.29 13.15 -23.17
C GLU A 453 -44.28 12.71 -22.07
N LEU A 454 -43.79 12.26 -20.93
CA LEU A 454 -44.61 11.76 -19.84
C LEU A 454 -45.06 12.87 -18.86
N ALA A 455 -44.40 14.01 -18.89
CA ALA A 455 -44.62 15.10 -17.94
C ALA A 455 -46.02 15.74 -18.12
N VAL A 456 -46.74 15.91 -17.03
CA VAL A 456 -48.06 16.59 -16.96
C VAL A 456 -48.05 17.82 -16.10
N GLU A 457 -47.05 18.01 -15.26
CA GLU A 457 -46.86 19.17 -14.38
C GLU A 457 -45.37 19.40 -14.12
N GLY A 458 -44.92 20.63 -13.98
CA GLY A 458 -43.61 21.04 -13.53
C GLY A 458 -42.47 20.95 -14.57
N TRP A 459 -42.78 20.59 -15.83
CA TRP A 459 -41.77 20.52 -16.91
C TRP A 459 -41.17 21.90 -17.22
N GLU A 460 -41.99 22.94 -17.34
CA GLU A 460 -41.55 24.31 -17.65
C GLU A 460 -40.59 24.87 -16.57
N ASP A 461 -40.75 24.43 -15.32
CA ASP A 461 -39.88 24.82 -14.22
C ASP A 461 -38.55 24.06 -14.23
N PHE A 462 -38.53 22.88 -14.82
CA PHE A 462 -37.38 21.99 -14.90
C PHE A 462 -36.54 22.16 -16.17
N ASP A 463 -37.18 22.42 -17.31
CA ASP A 463 -36.47 22.52 -18.59
C ASP A 463 -35.36 23.57 -18.54
N GLY A 464 -34.18 23.24 -19.05
CA GLY A 464 -32.96 24.05 -18.97
C GLY A 464 -32.29 24.05 -17.60
N LYS A 465 -32.75 23.22 -16.63
CA LYS A 465 -32.10 23.00 -15.35
C LYS A 465 -31.35 21.64 -15.37
N SER A 466 -30.46 21.47 -14.43
CA SER A 466 -29.79 20.18 -14.27
C SER A 466 -30.73 19.15 -13.61
N PRO A 467 -30.59 17.84 -13.92
CA PRO A 467 -31.42 16.77 -13.38
C PRO A 467 -31.13 16.46 -11.91
N HIS A 468 -31.02 17.48 -11.09
CA HIS A 468 -30.80 17.41 -9.64
C HIS A 468 -32.01 17.94 -8.86
N ARG A 469 -32.06 17.61 -7.59
CA ARG A 469 -32.96 18.24 -6.66
C ARG A 469 -32.63 19.74 -6.49
N PRO A 470 -33.60 20.63 -6.27
CA PRO A 470 -35.04 20.36 -6.21
C PRO A 470 -35.75 20.50 -7.57
N TRP A 471 -35.03 20.80 -8.65
CA TRP A 471 -35.68 21.15 -9.93
C TRP A 471 -36.50 19.99 -10.50
N ILE A 472 -35.91 18.78 -10.53
CA ILE A 472 -36.55 17.56 -11.01
C ILE A 472 -37.72 17.10 -10.14
N ASP A 473 -37.72 17.42 -8.84
CA ASP A 473 -38.77 17.03 -7.88
C ASP A 473 -40.16 17.64 -8.22
N LYS A 474 -40.18 18.69 -9.04
CA LYS A 474 -41.41 19.36 -9.46
C LYS A 474 -42.13 18.63 -10.59
N VAL A 475 -41.42 17.78 -11.33
CA VAL A 475 -41.99 17.12 -12.49
C VAL A 475 -42.83 15.92 -12.08
N LYS A 476 -44.11 15.96 -12.46
CA LYS A 476 -45.07 14.85 -12.31
C LYS A 476 -45.30 14.22 -13.66
N ILE A 477 -45.34 12.88 -13.66
CA ILE A 477 -45.59 12.10 -14.88
C ILE A 477 -46.95 11.41 -14.83
N LYS A 478 -47.49 11.08 -16.01
CA LYS A 478 -48.70 10.27 -16.13
C LYS A 478 -48.34 8.88 -16.58
N HIS A 479 -48.79 7.86 -15.83
CA HIS A 479 -48.61 6.47 -16.22
C HIS A 479 -49.44 6.17 -17.49
N ALA A 480 -48.76 5.60 -18.48
CA ALA A 480 -49.38 5.38 -19.79
C ALA A 480 -50.61 4.47 -19.73
N ASP A 481 -50.55 3.38 -18.97
CA ASP A 481 -51.63 2.38 -18.92
C ASP A 481 -52.71 2.69 -17.90
N THR A 482 -52.35 3.20 -16.71
CA THR A 482 -53.32 3.43 -15.61
C THR A 482 -53.87 4.85 -15.61
N GLY A 483 -53.21 5.81 -16.26
CA GLY A 483 -53.53 7.22 -16.22
C GLY A 483 -53.29 7.90 -14.91
N LEU A 484 -52.74 7.22 -13.90
CA LEU A 484 -52.36 7.77 -12.60
C LEU A 484 -51.26 8.80 -12.73
N ILE A 485 -51.25 9.81 -11.83
CA ILE A 485 -50.21 10.81 -11.78
C ILE A 485 -49.22 10.40 -10.70
N GLY A 486 -47.94 10.27 -11.10
CA GLY A 486 -46.83 9.91 -10.22
C GLY A 486 -46.00 11.12 -9.84
N THR A 487 -45.39 11.03 -8.65
CA THR A 487 -44.42 11.99 -8.13
C THR A 487 -43.07 11.33 -7.97
N ARG A 488 -41.98 12.05 -8.25
CA ARG A 488 -40.66 11.51 -8.10
C ARG A 488 -40.34 11.26 -6.62
N ILE A 489 -39.65 10.13 -6.34
CA ILE A 489 -39.11 9.88 -5.00
C ILE A 489 -38.05 10.94 -4.66
N LEU A 490 -37.95 11.33 -3.38
CA LEU A 490 -37.00 12.37 -2.96
C LEU A 490 -35.56 11.87 -2.76
N ASP A 491 -35.32 10.60 -2.99
CA ASP A 491 -34.00 10.02 -2.81
C ASP A 491 -33.03 10.40 -3.92
N VAL A 492 -31.75 10.43 -3.58
CA VAL A 492 -30.65 10.52 -4.54
C VAL A 492 -29.97 9.18 -4.69
N GLY A 493 -29.22 9.00 -5.77
CA GLY A 493 -28.54 7.75 -6.10
C GLY A 493 -27.30 7.51 -5.25
N ASN A 494 -26.91 6.25 -5.17
CA ASN A 494 -25.63 5.83 -4.66
C ASN A 494 -24.51 6.39 -5.56
N PRO A 495 -23.49 7.10 -5.04
CA PRO A 495 -22.44 7.74 -5.85
C PRO A 495 -21.59 6.75 -6.65
N TRP A 496 -21.61 5.46 -6.35
CA TRP A 496 -20.96 4.44 -7.17
C TRP A 496 -21.67 4.20 -8.51
N LEU A 497 -22.93 4.61 -8.65
CA LEU A 497 -23.59 4.68 -9.96
C LEU A 497 -22.91 5.72 -10.85
N ASP A 498 -22.58 6.88 -10.26
CA ASP A 498 -21.93 7.98 -10.96
C ASP A 498 -20.55 7.62 -11.47
N ALA A 499 -19.75 6.98 -10.61
CA ALA A 499 -18.39 6.56 -10.94
C ALA A 499 -18.37 5.32 -11.87
N GLY A 500 -19.34 4.43 -11.74
CA GLY A 500 -19.41 3.20 -12.54
C GLY A 500 -19.84 3.40 -13.99
N ILE A 501 -20.57 4.49 -14.29
CA ILE A 501 -21.08 4.76 -15.65
C ILE A 501 -20.06 5.49 -16.53
N VAL A 502 -18.95 5.99 -15.99
CA VAL A 502 -17.97 6.82 -16.71
C VAL A 502 -17.45 6.24 -18.04
N PRO A 503 -17.27 4.92 -18.23
CA PRO A 503 -16.88 4.37 -19.53
C PRO A 503 -17.92 4.53 -20.64
N TYR A 504 -19.13 4.95 -20.26
CA TYR A 504 -20.26 5.18 -21.15
C TYR A 504 -20.52 6.67 -21.34
N SER A 505 -20.77 7.40 -20.24
CA SER A 505 -21.10 8.82 -20.26
C SER A 505 -19.99 9.67 -20.87
N THR A 506 -18.74 9.44 -20.46
CA THR A 506 -17.61 10.25 -20.93
C THR A 506 -17.17 9.94 -22.36
N LEU A 507 -17.69 8.90 -22.95
CA LEU A 507 -17.45 8.47 -24.32
C LEU A 507 -18.67 8.65 -25.23
N HIS A 508 -19.70 9.39 -24.78
CA HIS A 508 -20.89 9.75 -25.57
C HIS A 508 -21.70 8.54 -26.03
N TYR A 509 -21.86 7.53 -25.17
CA TYR A 509 -22.54 6.28 -25.51
C TYR A 509 -23.92 6.46 -26.09
N ASN A 510 -24.71 7.40 -25.55
CA ASN A 510 -26.09 7.66 -26.02
C ASN A 510 -26.12 8.47 -27.32
N ASP A 511 -25.13 9.33 -27.57
CA ASP A 511 -25.15 10.33 -28.64
C ASP A 511 -24.23 9.96 -29.80
N ASP A 512 -23.07 9.35 -29.56
CA ASP A 512 -22.07 8.98 -30.61
C ASP A 512 -21.47 7.59 -30.37
N ARG A 513 -22.22 6.57 -30.82
CA ARG A 513 -21.77 5.16 -30.70
C ARG A 513 -20.47 4.88 -31.44
N THR A 514 -20.17 5.61 -32.54
CA THR A 514 -18.94 5.43 -33.30
C THR A 514 -17.73 5.86 -32.51
N TYR A 515 -17.87 6.99 -31.81
CA TYR A 515 -16.81 7.47 -30.91
C TYR A 515 -16.64 6.53 -29.74
N TRP A 516 -17.73 6.07 -29.11
CA TRP A 516 -17.69 5.10 -28.03
C TRP A 516 -16.99 3.79 -28.45
N ASP A 517 -17.37 3.19 -29.56
CA ASP A 517 -16.79 1.95 -30.11
C ASP A 517 -15.27 2.06 -30.33
N LYS A 518 -14.80 3.24 -30.70
CA LYS A 518 -13.37 3.50 -30.88
C LYS A 518 -12.57 3.41 -29.60
N TRP A 519 -13.14 3.82 -28.46
CA TRP A 519 -12.41 3.99 -27.21
C TRP A 519 -12.78 2.97 -26.13
N PHE A 520 -13.85 2.24 -26.28
CA PHE A 520 -14.28 1.20 -25.36
C PHE A 520 -13.81 -0.19 -25.83
N PRO A 521 -13.36 -1.10 -24.93
CA PRO A 521 -13.13 -0.87 -23.49
C PRO A 521 -11.89 -0.02 -23.24
N GLY A 522 -11.79 0.57 -22.05
CA GLY A 522 -10.60 1.26 -21.60
C GLY A 522 -9.38 0.34 -21.62
N ASP A 523 -8.18 0.88 -21.92
CA ASP A 523 -6.98 0.04 -21.96
C ASP A 523 -6.44 -0.27 -20.57
N PHE A 524 -6.56 0.68 -19.63
CA PHE A 524 -5.91 0.60 -18.33
C PHE A 524 -6.68 1.35 -17.24
N VAL A 525 -6.86 0.70 -16.10
CA VAL A 525 -7.40 1.28 -14.87
C VAL A 525 -6.42 1.05 -13.74
N VAL A 526 -6.22 2.06 -12.90
CA VAL A 526 -5.36 1.98 -11.71
C VAL A 526 -6.09 2.54 -10.49
N GLU A 527 -6.09 1.79 -9.38
CA GLU A 527 -6.72 2.21 -8.14
C GLU A 527 -6.20 1.39 -6.94
N SER A 528 -6.53 1.85 -5.74
CA SER A 528 -6.20 1.16 -4.50
C SER A 528 -7.04 -0.11 -4.29
N PHE A 529 -6.40 -1.27 -4.16
CA PHE A 529 -7.10 -2.53 -3.94
C PHE A 529 -7.90 -2.61 -2.64
N PRO A 530 -7.41 -2.19 -1.48
CA PRO A 530 -8.08 -2.48 -0.20
C PRO A 530 -9.55 -2.06 -0.08
N GLY A 531 -10.03 -1.15 -0.91
CA GLY A 531 -11.41 -0.66 -0.81
C GLY A 531 -12.28 -0.85 -2.05
N GLN A 532 -11.69 -1.03 -3.21
CA GLN A 532 -12.38 -0.80 -4.49
C GLN A 532 -13.11 -2.02 -5.05
N PHE A 533 -12.85 -3.23 -4.55
CA PHE A 533 -13.60 -4.44 -4.90
C PHE A 533 -15.10 -4.33 -4.64
N ARG A 534 -15.50 -3.60 -3.59
CA ARG A 534 -16.89 -3.36 -3.19
C ARG A 534 -17.47 -2.05 -3.70
N ASN A 535 -16.64 -1.23 -4.33
CA ASN A 535 -16.94 0.15 -4.70
C ASN A 535 -16.82 0.33 -6.22
N TRP A 536 -15.71 0.91 -6.68
CA TRP A 536 -15.59 1.31 -8.07
C TRP A 536 -15.42 0.14 -9.03
N PHE A 537 -14.63 -0.86 -8.71
CA PHE A 537 -14.48 -2.03 -9.58
C PHE A 537 -15.82 -2.73 -9.76
N TYR A 538 -16.49 -3.02 -8.65
CA TYR A 538 -17.82 -3.60 -8.66
C TYR A 538 -18.80 -2.78 -9.51
N SER A 539 -18.87 -1.47 -9.31
CA SER A 539 -19.79 -0.61 -10.04
C SER A 539 -19.48 -0.56 -11.54
N LEU A 540 -18.20 -0.42 -11.93
CA LEU A 540 -17.77 -0.51 -13.34
C LEU A 540 -18.21 -1.82 -13.99
N LEU A 541 -17.95 -2.94 -13.33
CA LEU A 541 -18.28 -4.27 -13.80
C LEU A 541 -19.80 -4.48 -13.90
N ALA A 542 -20.54 -4.11 -12.86
CA ALA A 542 -21.98 -4.26 -12.83
C ALA A 542 -22.67 -3.41 -13.91
N LEU A 543 -22.32 -2.12 -14.01
CA LEU A 543 -22.92 -1.24 -15.02
C LEU A 543 -22.53 -1.66 -16.45
N SER A 544 -21.30 -2.09 -16.65
CA SER A 544 -20.86 -2.57 -17.95
C SER A 544 -21.57 -3.86 -18.37
N THR A 545 -21.86 -4.75 -17.42
CA THR A 545 -22.67 -5.95 -17.67
C THR A 545 -24.09 -5.57 -18.10
N VAL A 546 -24.71 -4.59 -17.45
CA VAL A 546 -26.06 -4.12 -17.82
C VAL A 546 -26.06 -3.47 -19.20
N MET A 547 -25.07 -2.63 -19.48
CA MET A 547 -25.04 -1.84 -20.70
C MET A 547 -24.69 -2.69 -21.93
N GLU A 548 -23.64 -3.52 -21.88
CA GLU A 548 -23.07 -4.21 -23.04
C GLU A 548 -22.64 -5.66 -22.80
N ASP A 549 -22.74 -6.18 -21.57
CA ASP A 549 -22.29 -7.53 -21.20
C ASP A 549 -20.80 -7.80 -21.54
N ARG A 550 -19.96 -6.77 -21.39
CA ARG A 550 -18.54 -6.77 -21.72
C ARG A 550 -17.72 -6.13 -20.61
N ALA A 551 -16.45 -6.54 -20.49
CA ALA A 551 -15.50 -5.91 -19.57
C ALA A 551 -15.31 -4.41 -19.92
N PRO A 552 -15.36 -3.50 -18.92
CA PRO A 552 -15.23 -2.06 -19.18
C PRO A 552 -13.79 -1.61 -19.45
N PHE A 553 -12.82 -2.43 -19.12
CA PHE A 553 -11.38 -2.19 -19.32
C PHE A 553 -10.63 -3.51 -19.52
N LYS A 554 -9.40 -3.43 -20.06
CA LYS A 554 -8.57 -4.60 -20.38
C LYS A 554 -7.66 -4.98 -19.22
N THR A 555 -6.99 -4.00 -18.61
CA THR A 555 -6.00 -4.22 -17.53
C THR A 555 -6.35 -3.37 -16.31
N LEU A 556 -6.28 -3.97 -15.12
CA LEU A 556 -6.41 -3.29 -13.84
C LEU A 556 -5.16 -3.47 -13.01
N LEU A 557 -4.51 -2.36 -12.68
CA LEU A 557 -3.40 -2.34 -11.75
C LEU A 557 -3.91 -1.89 -10.38
N GLY A 558 -3.85 -2.80 -9.42
CA GLY A 558 -4.18 -2.51 -8.03
C GLY A 558 -2.96 -2.21 -7.19
N HIS A 559 -3.03 -1.20 -6.36
CA HIS A 559 -1.94 -0.86 -5.43
C HIS A 559 -2.41 -0.85 -3.98
N ALA A 560 -1.46 -1.00 -3.05
CA ALA A 560 -1.71 -0.88 -1.62
C ALA A 560 -1.80 0.60 -1.19
N LEU A 561 -1.88 0.86 0.10
CA LEU A 561 -2.11 2.19 0.66
C LEU A 561 -0.82 3.01 0.78
N VAL A 562 -0.97 4.33 0.81
CA VAL A 562 0.07 5.27 1.23
C VAL A 562 -0.06 5.49 2.74
N LYS A 563 1.01 5.26 3.49
CA LYS A 563 1.08 5.44 4.94
C LYS A 563 2.20 6.40 5.30
N ASP A 564 2.20 6.92 6.52
CA ASP A 564 3.33 7.71 7.00
C ASP A 564 4.62 6.85 7.08
N GLU A 565 5.76 7.48 7.27
CA GLU A 565 7.06 6.79 7.30
C GLU A 565 7.21 5.77 8.43
N THR A 566 6.30 5.78 9.42
CA THR A 566 6.23 4.80 10.51
C THR A 566 5.25 3.66 10.25
N GLY A 567 4.55 3.67 9.12
CA GLY A 567 3.57 2.67 8.72
C GLY A 567 2.16 2.87 9.26
N ARG A 568 1.85 4.05 9.83
CA ARG A 568 0.49 4.40 10.26
C ARG A 568 -0.25 5.09 9.12
N GLU A 569 -1.57 5.03 9.17
CA GLU A 569 -2.41 5.83 8.30
C GLU A 569 -2.24 7.32 8.57
N MET A 570 -2.33 8.13 7.52
CA MET A 570 -2.25 9.58 7.65
C MET A 570 -3.65 10.15 7.89
N HIS A 571 -3.86 10.74 9.07
CA HIS A 571 -5.11 11.40 9.42
C HIS A 571 -4.85 12.84 9.89
N LYS A 572 -5.66 13.76 9.39
CA LYS A 572 -5.59 15.17 9.76
C LYS A 572 -5.69 15.37 11.29
N SER A 573 -6.55 14.60 11.95
CA SER A 573 -6.74 14.67 13.39
C SER A 573 -5.55 14.13 14.21
N TRP A 574 -4.66 13.36 13.61
CA TRP A 574 -3.46 12.82 14.26
C TRP A 574 -2.23 13.69 14.04
N GLY A 575 -2.33 14.71 13.17
CA GLY A 575 -1.23 15.63 12.88
C GLY A 575 -0.07 15.02 12.07
N ASN A 576 -0.25 13.82 11.49
CA ASN A 576 0.76 13.14 10.68
C ASN A 576 0.48 13.23 9.16
N THR A 577 -0.51 14.03 8.75
CA THR A 577 -0.83 14.24 7.34
C THR A 577 0.20 15.16 6.70
N ILE A 578 0.79 14.73 5.60
CA ILE A 578 1.65 15.55 4.75
C ILE A 578 0.79 16.04 3.59
N TRP A 579 0.61 17.36 3.50
CA TRP A 579 -0.15 17.95 2.41
C TRP A 579 0.66 17.99 1.12
N PHE A 580 -0.04 17.93 -0.03
CA PHE A 580 0.62 17.90 -1.34
C PHE A 580 1.53 19.09 -1.56
N ASP A 581 1.06 20.29 -1.27
CA ASP A 581 1.82 21.53 -1.52
C ASP A 581 3.10 21.59 -0.67
N ASP A 582 3.03 21.16 0.60
CA ASP A 582 4.18 21.05 1.49
C ASP A 582 5.17 19.99 0.96
N ALA A 583 4.67 18.83 0.55
CA ALA A 583 5.50 17.79 -0.04
C ALA A 583 6.16 18.24 -1.35
N ALA A 584 5.42 18.93 -2.22
CA ALA A 584 5.94 19.42 -3.49
C ALA A 584 7.09 20.43 -3.30
N GLU A 585 7.02 21.28 -2.28
CA GLU A 585 8.07 22.27 -1.97
C GLU A 585 9.25 21.66 -1.19
N GLU A 586 8.99 20.86 -0.17
CA GLU A 586 10.05 20.34 0.71
C GLU A 586 10.72 19.07 0.17
N ILE A 587 9.95 18.16 -0.38
CA ILE A 587 10.43 16.91 -0.97
C ILE A 587 10.84 17.12 -2.42
N GLY A 588 9.99 17.79 -3.18
CA GLY A 588 10.11 17.95 -4.63
C GLY A 588 9.38 16.85 -5.41
N VAL A 589 8.69 17.25 -6.47
CA VAL A 589 7.79 16.38 -7.21
C VAL A 589 8.49 15.21 -7.92
N ASP A 590 9.68 15.38 -8.46
CA ASP A 590 10.45 14.29 -9.08
C ASP A 590 10.85 13.24 -8.03
N VAL A 591 11.18 13.66 -6.80
CA VAL A 591 11.46 12.72 -5.70
C VAL A 591 10.19 11.95 -5.32
N MET A 592 9.04 12.63 -5.21
CA MET A 592 7.75 11.98 -4.94
C MET A 592 7.43 10.93 -6.01
N ARG A 593 7.55 11.31 -7.30
CA ARG A 593 7.30 10.40 -8.42
C ARG A 593 8.22 9.18 -8.41
N TRP A 594 9.50 9.38 -8.06
CA TRP A 594 10.45 8.28 -7.92
C TRP A 594 10.08 7.33 -6.77
N MET A 595 9.63 7.87 -5.63
CA MET A 595 9.14 7.06 -4.51
C MET A 595 7.96 6.19 -4.94
N TYR A 596 6.98 6.76 -5.65
CA TYR A 596 5.82 6.03 -6.15
C TYR A 596 6.22 4.96 -7.18
N ALA A 597 7.08 5.32 -8.14
CA ALA A 597 7.53 4.40 -9.19
C ALA A 597 8.39 3.23 -8.66
N ASN A 598 9.15 3.45 -7.58
CA ASN A 598 9.99 2.43 -6.94
C ASN A 598 9.20 1.48 -6.01
N GLN A 599 7.95 1.80 -5.71
CA GLN A 599 7.13 1.02 -4.79
C GLN A 599 6.71 -0.31 -5.41
N ASN A 600 6.90 -1.40 -4.66
CA ASN A 600 6.18 -2.63 -4.97
C ASN A 600 4.68 -2.40 -4.68
N ILE A 601 3.85 -2.46 -5.71
CA ILE A 601 2.42 -2.16 -5.66
C ILE A 601 1.65 -2.98 -4.60
N GLU A 602 2.12 -4.16 -4.26
CA GLU A 602 1.50 -5.05 -3.27
C GLU A 602 1.75 -4.63 -1.81
N ASN A 603 2.70 -3.73 -1.58
CA ASN A 603 3.07 -3.25 -0.26
C ASN A 603 2.66 -1.80 -0.06
N ASN A 604 2.35 -1.42 1.18
CA ASN A 604 2.08 -0.03 1.51
C ASN A 604 3.31 0.85 1.25
N LEU A 605 3.10 1.99 0.63
CA LEU A 605 4.14 3.00 0.47
C LEU A 605 4.35 3.73 1.81
N LEU A 606 5.56 3.73 2.31
CA LEU A 606 5.95 4.55 3.46
C LEU A 606 6.38 5.93 2.96
N PHE A 607 5.50 6.91 3.12
CA PHE A 607 5.70 8.27 2.63
C PHE A 607 6.12 9.21 3.77
N GLY A 608 7.20 9.93 3.58
CA GLY A 608 7.72 10.87 4.55
C GLY A 608 9.06 11.46 4.13
N TYR A 609 9.59 12.36 4.94
CA TYR A 609 10.81 13.10 4.65
C TYR A 609 12.07 12.21 4.73
N GLY A 610 12.08 11.21 5.61
CA GLY A 610 13.17 10.25 5.73
C GLY A 610 13.39 9.47 4.44
N PRO A 611 12.41 8.66 3.97
CA PRO A 611 12.48 7.95 2.70
C PRO A 611 12.75 8.86 1.50
N ALA A 612 12.16 10.07 1.48
CA ALA A 612 12.38 11.04 0.42
C ALA A 612 13.85 11.50 0.32
N ASN A 613 14.53 11.71 1.44
CA ASN A 613 15.93 12.08 1.46
C ASN A 613 16.85 10.98 0.91
N GLU A 614 16.52 9.72 1.11
CA GLU A 614 17.24 8.58 0.50
C GLU A 614 17.13 8.63 -1.03
N VAL A 615 15.93 8.84 -1.55
CA VAL A 615 15.69 8.99 -2.99
C VAL A 615 16.42 10.21 -3.53
N ARG A 616 16.35 11.36 -2.85
CA ARG A 616 17.02 12.59 -3.27
C ARG A 616 18.53 12.39 -3.46
N ARG A 617 19.19 11.66 -2.56
CA ARG A 617 20.63 11.34 -2.70
C ARG A 617 20.94 10.57 -3.97
N LYS A 618 20.07 9.64 -4.37
CA LYS A 618 20.23 8.89 -5.62
C LYS A 618 20.06 9.78 -6.84
N LEU A 619 19.03 10.62 -6.86
CA LEU A 619 18.77 11.55 -7.96
C LEU A 619 19.89 12.61 -8.11
N ILE A 620 20.48 13.08 -7.01
CA ILE A 620 21.66 13.96 -7.04
C ILE A 620 22.82 13.27 -7.77
N THR A 621 22.94 11.95 -7.73
CA THR A 621 23.99 11.24 -8.50
C THR A 621 23.81 11.43 -10.00
N LEU A 622 22.58 11.35 -10.51
CA LEU A 622 22.29 11.63 -11.92
C LEU A 622 22.64 13.09 -12.29
N TRP A 623 22.24 14.02 -11.42
CA TRP A 623 22.58 15.43 -11.61
C TRP A 623 24.10 15.68 -11.62
N ASN A 624 24.85 15.02 -10.76
CA ASN A 624 26.30 15.10 -10.72
C ASN A 624 26.96 14.53 -11.98
N VAL A 625 26.42 13.46 -12.57
CA VAL A 625 26.86 12.92 -13.85
C VAL A 625 26.68 13.96 -14.96
N TYR A 626 25.49 14.57 -15.02
CA TYR A 626 25.20 15.65 -15.95
C TYR A 626 26.11 16.85 -15.73
N SER A 627 26.24 17.34 -14.50
CA SER A 627 27.05 18.48 -14.15
C SER A 627 28.53 18.27 -14.52
N PHE A 628 29.06 17.09 -14.27
CA PHE A 628 30.39 16.69 -14.69
C PHE A 628 30.55 16.82 -16.20
N PHE A 629 29.64 16.22 -16.98
CA PHE A 629 29.71 16.33 -18.43
C PHE A 629 29.62 17.76 -18.91
N ALA A 630 28.62 18.51 -18.45
CA ALA A 630 28.38 19.89 -18.89
C ALA A 630 29.56 20.83 -18.60
N THR A 631 30.19 20.69 -17.42
CA THR A 631 31.35 21.49 -17.02
C THR A 631 32.54 21.28 -17.97
N TYR A 632 32.92 20.03 -18.21
CA TYR A 632 34.09 19.75 -19.03
C TYR A 632 33.80 19.96 -20.53
N ALA A 633 32.60 19.64 -21.01
CA ALA A 633 32.17 19.90 -22.37
C ALA A 633 32.17 21.39 -22.69
N ALA A 634 31.80 22.26 -21.72
CA ALA A 634 31.84 23.72 -21.88
C ALA A 634 33.28 24.24 -21.95
N VAL A 635 34.16 23.76 -21.07
CA VAL A 635 35.59 24.16 -21.04
C VAL A 635 36.29 23.76 -22.36
N ASP A 636 36.07 22.56 -22.85
CA ASP A 636 36.72 22.03 -24.06
C ASP A 636 35.98 22.44 -25.36
N GLY A 637 34.84 23.14 -25.27
CA GLY A 637 34.03 23.55 -26.42
C GLY A 637 33.49 22.38 -27.24
N PHE A 638 33.18 21.23 -26.56
CA PHE A 638 32.66 20.06 -27.19
C PHE A 638 31.31 20.33 -27.86
N SER A 639 31.13 19.80 -29.08
CA SER A 639 29.87 19.86 -29.80
C SER A 639 29.59 18.49 -30.45
N PRO A 640 28.49 17.85 -30.12
CA PRO A 640 28.18 16.51 -30.65
C PRO A 640 28.00 16.45 -32.18
N SER A 641 27.81 17.62 -32.83
CA SER A 641 27.64 17.72 -34.30
C SER A 641 28.96 17.95 -35.06
N LYS A 642 30.07 18.21 -34.39
CA LYS A 642 31.33 18.63 -35.02
C LYS A 642 32.36 17.53 -35.17
N SER A 643 32.21 16.40 -34.52
CA SER A 643 33.19 15.30 -34.57
C SER A 643 32.49 13.97 -34.79
N ASN A 644 33.12 13.10 -35.56
CA ASN A 644 32.71 11.70 -35.75
C ASN A 644 33.65 10.80 -34.93
N VAL A 645 33.12 9.87 -34.18
CA VAL A 645 33.88 8.85 -33.46
C VAL A 645 33.84 7.55 -34.24
N ASN A 646 35.00 7.00 -34.54
CA ASN A 646 35.09 5.67 -35.11
C ASN A 646 34.88 4.60 -34.01
N LYS A 647 34.21 3.52 -34.31
CA LYS A 647 34.04 2.40 -33.34
C LYS A 647 35.38 1.86 -32.84
N GLY A 648 36.46 2.00 -33.61
CA GLY A 648 37.83 1.62 -33.22
C GLY A 648 38.44 2.45 -32.11
N ASP A 649 37.99 3.67 -31.92
CA ASP A 649 38.51 4.60 -30.91
C ASP A 649 37.87 4.36 -29.53
N LEU A 650 36.81 3.54 -29.48
CA LEU A 650 36.11 3.22 -28.23
C LEU A 650 36.91 2.27 -27.35
N THR A 651 37.15 2.64 -26.11
CA THR A 651 37.73 1.77 -25.09
C THR A 651 36.79 0.64 -24.71
N ILE A 652 37.31 -0.35 -23.98
CA ILE A 652 36.50 -1.43 -23.47
C ILE A 652 35.36 -0.92 -22.53
N LEU A 653 35.61 0.14 -21.74
CA LEU A 653 34.65 0.74 -20.86
C LEU A 653 33.56 1.53 -21.61
N ASP A 654 33.92 2.19 -22.72
CA ASP A 654 32.95 2.87 -23.59
C ASP A 654 31.98 1.85 -24.19
N ARG A 655 32.51 0.77 -24.77
CA ARG A 655 31.68 -0.33 -25.30
C ARG A 655 30.81 -0.97 -24.25
N TRP A 656 31.34 -1.18 -23.04
CA TRP A 656 30.59 -1.74 -21.93
C TRP A 656 29.41 -0.88 -21.51
N ILE A 657 29.63 0.43 -21.29
CA ILE A 657 28.55 1.32 -20.84
C ILE A 657 27.48 1.52 -21.94
N LEU A 658 27.88 1.54 -23.21
CA LEU A 658 26.96 1.57 -24.35
C LEU A 658 26.11 0.29 -24.42
N ALA A 659 26.73 -0.89 -24.23
CA ALA A 659 26.00 -2.15 -24.17
C ALA A 659 25.01 -2.19 -22.97
N LYS A 660 25.43 -1.69 -21.81
CA LYS A 660 24.54 -1.56 -20.65
C LYS A 660 23.38 -0.58 -20.89
N THR A 661 23.63 0.50 -21.61
CA THR A 661 22.57 1.47 -21.97
C THR A 661 21.53 0.83 -22.88
N ASN A 662 21.96 0.06 -23.89
CA ASN A 662 21.01 -0.66 -24.75
C ASN A 662 20.24 -1.78 -23.99
N LEU A 663 20.90 -2.46 -23.07
CA LEU A 663 20.24 -3.42 -22.19
C LEU A 663 19.21 -2.72 -21.27
N LEU A 664 19.53 -1.53 -20.77
CA LEU A 664 18.62 -0.73 -19.96
C LEU A 664 17.36 -0.32 -20.72
N ILE A 665 17.48 0.07 -22.00
CA ILE A 665 16.30 0.33 -22.87
C ILE A 665 15.41 -0.91 -22.93
N GLN A 666 16.00 -2.07 -23.18
CA GLN A 666 15.26 -3.33 -23.27
C GLN A 666 14.53 -3.62 -21.95
N GLN A 667 15.20 -3.46 -20.83
CA GLN A 667 14.64 -3.68 -19.50
C GLN A 667 13.49 -2.69 -19.19
N ALA A 668 13.66 -1.42 -19.58
CA ALA A 668 12.64 -0.41 -19.42
C ALA A 668 11.37 -0.74 -20.21
N VAL A 669 11.51 -1.04 -21.49
CA VAL A 669 10.38 -1.41 -22.35
C VAL A 669 9.64 -2.63 -21.79
N ALA A 670 10.40 -3.69 -21.42
CA ALA A 670 9.79 -4.89 -20.87
C ALA A 670 9.05 -4.64 -19.53
N ALA A 671 9.53 -3.75 -18.70
CA ALA A 671 8.89 -3.43 -17.44
C ALA A 671 7.66 -2.52 -17.61
N PHE A 672 7.74 -1.55 -18.53
CA PHE A 672 6.61 -0.66 -18.84
C PHE A 672 5.47 -1.40 -19.55
N ASP A 673 5.78 -2.34 -20.44
CA ASP A 673 4.77 -3.14 -21.15
C ASP A 673 3.91 -4.01 -20.21
N VAL A 674 4.44 -4.35 -19.05
CA VAL A 674 3.72 -5.13 -18.01
C VAL A 674 3.42 -4.33 -16.74
N TYR A 675 3.51 -3.01 -16.81
CA TYR A 675 3.23 -2.08 -15.71
C TYR A 675 4.01 -2.34 -14.41
N ARG A 676 5.19 -2.97 -14.49
CA ARG A 676 6.06 -3.27 -13.33
C ARG A 676 7.25 -2.33 -13.28
N ILE A 677 6.96 -1.03 -13.18
CA ILE A 677 7.95 0.06 -13.16
C ILE A 677 8.92 -0.11 -11.97
N ASP A 678 8.45 -0.64 -10.86
CA ASP A 678 9.25 -0.92 -9.66
C ASP A 678 10.48 -1.81 -9.93
N LYS A 679 10.34 -2.77 -10.83
CA LYS A 679 11.45 -3.64 -11.24
C LYS A 679 12.50 -2.88 -12.06
N PHE A 680 12.06 -2.00 -12.95
CA PHE A 680 12.95 -1.19 -13.76
C PHE A 680 13.72 -0.16 -12.93
N ILE A 681 13.11 0.48 -11.94
CA ILE A 681 13.77 1.47 -11.09
C ILE A 681 15.03 0.91 -10.45
N ARG A 682 14.99 -0.32 -9.93
CA ARG A 682 16.17 -0.97 -9.33
C ARG A 682 17.28 -1.20 -10.34
N GLN A 683 16.93 -1.55 -11.57
CA GLN A 683 17.90 -1.73 -12.66
C GLN A 683 18.52 -0.40 -13.06
N PHE A 684 17.72 0.67 -13.11
CA PHE A 684 18.22 2.02 -13.38
C PHE A 684 19.16 2.52 -12.27
N GLU A 685 18.84 2.31 -11.02
CA GLU A 685 19.71 2.67 -9.88
C GLU A 685 21.06 1.96 -9.96
N GLN A 686 21.05 0.66 -10.29
CA GLN A 686 22.29 -0.10 -10.50
C GLN A 686 23.08 0.43 -11.69
N TYR A 687 22.40 0.73 -12.80
CA TYR A 687 23.03 1.35 -13.97
C TYR A 687 23.64 2.73 -13.68
N LEU A 688 22.96 3.55 -12.87
CA LEU A 688 23.45 4.87 -12.47
C LEU A 688 24.71 4.75 -11.60
N ASP A 689 24.77 3.74 -10.74
CA ASP A 689 25.99 3.42 -9.99
C ASP A 689 27.14 2.99 -10.93
N ASP A 690 26.86 2.14 -11.89
CA ASP A 690 27.81 1.71 -12.92
C ASP A 690 28.36 2.88 -13.73
N LEU A 691 27.49 3.78 -14.12
CA LEU A 691 27.84 4.99 -14.88
C LEU A 691 28.68 5.94 -14.04
N SER A 692 28.25 6.27 -12.83
CA SER A 692 28.91 7.26 -11.96
C SER A 692 30.17 6.72 -11.30
N ASN A 693 30.03 5.60 -10.54
CA ASN A 693 31.08 5.10 -9.67
C ASN A 693 32.07 4.18 -10.38
N TRP A 694 31.79 3.79 -11.63
CA TRP A 694 32.72 2.99 -12.41
C TRP A 694 33.14 3.68 -13.69
N TYR A 695 32.23 3.92 -14.65
CA TYR A 695 32.59 4.49 -15.95
C TYR A 695 33.21 5.90 -15.83
N ILE A 696 32.52 6.84 -15.23
CA ILE A 696 33.00 8.23 -15.11
C ILE A 696 34.25 8.29 -14.25
N ARG A 697 34.23 7.66 -13.09
CA ARG A 697 35.39 7.67 -12.18
C ARG A 697 36.67 7.15 -12.88
N ARG A 698 36.55 6.10 -13.68
CA ARG A 698 37.65 5.52 -14.43
C ARG A 698 38.08 6.35 -15.64
N SER A 699 37.13 7.06 -16.24
CA SER A 699 37.32 7.84 -17.44
C SER A 699 37.75 9.30 -17.16
N ARG A 700 37.76 9.75 -15.90
CA ARG A 700 37.99 11.16 -15.53
C ARG A 700 39.24 11.76 -16.19
N ARG A 701 40.36 11.03 -16.21
CA ARG A 701 41.63 11.52 -16.82
C ARG A 701 41.49 11.81 -18.31
N ARG A 702 40.61 11.12 -19.02
CA ARG A 702 40.35 11.37 -20.46
C ARG A 702 39.71 12.72 -20.69
N PHE A 703 38.90 13.23 -19.76
CA PHE A 703 38.29 14.56 -19.82
C PHE A 703 39.28 15.68 -19.38
N TRP A 704 40.22 15.37 -18.50
CA TRP A 704 41.12 16.37 -17.90
C TRP A 704 42.37 16.61 -18.69
N LYS A 705 42.76 15.67 -19.56
CA LYS A 705 44.00 15.87 -20.38
C LYS A 705 43.84 17.06 -21.31
N SER A 706 44.93 17.74 -21.57
CA SER A 706 44.98 18.95 -22.45
C SER A 706 44.89 18.60 -23.94
N GLU A 707 45.28 17.38 -24.31
CA GLU A 707 45.24 16.93 -25.71
C GLU A 707 43.80 16.64 -26.11
N ASP A 708 43.35 17.21 -27.22
CA ASP A 708 42.09 16.91 -27.88
C ASP A 708 42.32 15.80 -28.92
N ASP A 709 42.47 14.59 -28.46
CA ASP A 709 42.71 13.41 -29.26
C ASP A 709 41.45 12.55 -29.47
N ALA A 710 41.55 11.51 -30.30
CA ALA A 710 40.45 10.58 -30.59
C ALA A 710 39.89 9.92 -29.33
N ASP A 711 40.70 9.64 -28.32
CA ASP A 711 40.28 9.04 -27.06
C ASP A 711 39.43 9.99 -26.20
N LYS A 712 39.81 11.31 -26.15
CA LYS A 712 39.01 12.32 -25.46
C LYS A 712 37.69 12.55 -26.16
N GLN A 713 37.68 12.63 -27.49
CA GLN A 713 36.46 12.75 -28.29
C GLN A 713 35.56 11.53 -28.11
N ALA A 714 36.12 10.33 -28.08
CA ALA A 714 35.36 9.08 -27.82
C ALA A 714 34.69 9.10 -26.43
N ALA A 715 35.42 9.60 -25.42
CA ALA A 715 34.86 9.73 -24.07
C ALA A 715 33.65 10.70 -24.01
N TYR A 716 33.79 11.90 -24.65
CA TYR A 716 32.71 12.87 -24.72
C TYR A 716 31.48 12.34 -25.46
N HIS A 717 31.67 11.76 -26.64
CA HIS A 717 30.58 11.23 -27.44
C HIS A 717 29.87 10.09 -26.72
N THR A 718 30.61 9.20 -26.06
CA THR A 718 30.04 8.09 -25.31
C THR A 718 29.19 8.64 -24.13
N LEU A 719 29.77 9.55 -23.35
CA LEU A 719 29.04 10.09 -22.18
C LEU A 719 27.84 10.92 -22.58
N TYR A 720 27.93 11.72 -23.67
CA TYR A 720 26.79 12.44 -24.23
C TYR A 720 25.67 11.50 -24.65
N HIS A 721 25.97 10.46 -25.41
CA HIS A 721 24.99 9.51 -25.88
C HIS A 721 24.32 8.77 -24.72
N VAL A 722 25.11 8.27 -23.80
CA VAL A 722 24.66 7.54 -22.60
C VAL A 722 23.75 8.41 -21.75
N LEU A 723 24.14 9.66 -21.48
CA LEU A 723 23.38 10.59 -20.67
C LEU A 723 22.06 10.98 -21.34
N LEU A 724 22.09 11.33 -22.62
CA LEU A 724 20.89 11.70 -23.40
C LEU A 724 19.91 10.54 -23.48
N THR A 725 20.42 9.32 -23.71
CA THR A 725 19.58 8.12 -23.74
C THR A 725 18.97 7.82 -22.37
N SER A 726 19.77 7.90 -21.30
CA SER A 726 19.32 7.66 -19.93
C SER A 726 18.19 8.59 -19.51
N ILE A 727 18.31 9.89 -19.77
CA ILE A 727 17.25 10.85 -19.42
C ILE A 727 15.97 10.62 -20.23
N LYS A 728 16.07 10.20 -21.51
CA LYS A 728 14.90 9.84 -22.31
C LYS A 728 14.18 8.61 -21.77
N ILE A 729 14.93 7.60 -21.29
CA ILE A 729 14.35 6.39 -20.70
C ILE A 729 13.49 6.73 -19.47
N ILE A 730 13.99 7.63 -18.60
CA ILE A 730 13.33 7.94 -17.33
C ILE A 730 12.44 9.19 -17.36
N ALA A 731 12.35 9.89 -18.49
CA ALA A 731 11.53 11.09 -18.61
C ALA A 731 10.06 10.90 -18.20
N PRO A 732 9.41 9.76 -18.47
CA PRO A 732 8.05 9.51 -17.98
C PRO A 732 7.93 9.48 -16.45
N ILE A 733 9.03 9.19 -15.74
CA ILE A 733 9.08 9.09 -14.27
C ILE A 733 9.55 10.39 -13.65
N LEU A 734 10.61 11.00 -14.19
CA LEU A 734 11.24 12.24 -13.73
C LEU A 734 11.06 13.37 -14.74
N PRO A 735 9.85 13.91 -14.93
CA PRO A 735 9.57 14.82 -16.03
C PRO A 735 10.34 16.14 -15.94
N PHE A 736 10.60 16.67 -14.77
CA PHE A 736 11.19 18.00 -14.61
C PHE A 736 12.71 17.99 -14.69
N MET A 737 13.36 17.11 -13.95
CA MET A 737 14.83 17.00 -13.99
C MET A 737 15.33 16.60 -15.38
N THR A 738 14.67 15.68 -16.05
CA THR A 738 15.07 15.24 -17.38
C THR A 738 14.84 16.30 -18.44
N GLU A 739 13.79 17.10 -18.30
CA GLU A 739 13.55 18.24 -19.19
C GLU A 739 14.64 19.30 -19.05
N GLU A 740 15.00 19.66 -17.81
CA GLU A 740 16.09 20.63 -17.56
C GLU A 740 17.42 20.17 -18.16
N ILE A 741 17.77 18.91 -17.95
CA ILE A 741 18.98 18.33 -18.55
C ILE A 741 18.89 18.33 -20.08
N TYR A 742 17.74 17.99 -20.66
CA TYR A 742 17.54 17.95 -22.12
C TYR A 742 17.64 19.30 -22.77
N GLN A 743 17.07 20.35 -22.18
CA GLN A 743 17.16 21.71 -22.71
C GLN A 743 18.61 22.15 -22.84
N ASN A 744 19.46 21.83 -21.86
CA ASN A 744 20.87 22.17 -21.89
C ASN A 744 21.71 21.23 -22.77
N LEU A 745 21.42 19.94 -22.74
CA LEU A 745 22.25 18.92 -23.38
C LEU A 745 21.97 18.76 -24.87
N ALA A 746 20.69 18.76 -25.27
CA ALA A 746 20.28 18.50 -26.64
C ALA A 746 19.76 19.74 -27.36
N ARG A 747 18.86 20.51 -26.76
CA ARG A 747 18.19 21.65 -27.39
C ARG A 747 19.18 22.76 -27.75
N ASN A 748 20.10 23.11 -26.88
CA ASN A 748 21.08 24.14 -27.07
C ASN A 748 22.23 23.71 -27.99
N THR A 749 22.41 22.43 -28.27
CA THR A 749 23.54 21.89 -29.02
C THR A 749 23.16 21.27 -30.37
N GLY A 750 21.87 20.98 -30.62
CA GLY A 750 21.41 20.24 -31.82
C GLY A 750 20.46 21.02 -32.72
N LYS A 751 20.65 20.91 -34.04
CA LYS A 751 19.76 21.54 -35.04
C LYS A 751 18.42 20.81 -35.25
N SER A 752 18.27 19.59 -34.75
CA SER A 752 17.12 18.72 -35.03
C SER A 752 16.47 18.14 -33.78
N SER A 753 16.74 18.69 -32.60
CA SER A 753 16.10 18.24 -31.36
C SER A 753 14.69 18.77 -31.23
N GLN A 754 13.79 17.93 -30.70
CA GLN A 754 12.43 18.35 -30.37
C GLN A 754 12.46 19.47 -29.32
N GLU A 755 11.36 20.21 -29.22
CA GLU A 755 11.24 21.33 -28.28
C GLU A 755 11.33 20.90 -26.82
N SER A 756 10.86 19.69 -26.52
CA SER A 756 10.88 19.08 -25.22
C SER A 756 11.31 17.62 -25.31
N ILE A 757 11.90 17.09 -24.22
CA ILE A 757 12.20 15.66 -24.10
C ILE A 757 10.93 14.81 -24.23
N HIS A 758 9.80 15.35 -23.74
CA HIS A 758 8.50 14.68 -23.74
C HIS A 758 7.85 14.59 -25.13
N LEU A 759 8.34 15.34 -26.09
CA LEU A 759 7.99 15.28 -27.51
C LEU A 759 8.94 14.40 -28.30
N SER A 760 10.02 13.93 -27.68
CA SER A 760 11.00 13.04 -28.31
C SER A 760 10.48 11.60 -28.35
N ASP A 761 10.88 10.85 -29.38
CA ASP A 761 10.64 9.41 -29.41
C ASP A 761 11.34 8.72 -28.23
N TYR A 762 10.68 7.71 -27.68
CA TYR A 762 11.31 6.82 -26.71
C TYR A 762 12.49 6.08 -27.34
N PRO A 763 13.61 5.87 -26.62
CA PRO A 763 14.79 5.23 -27.20
C PRO A 763 14.48 3.84 -27.78
N LYS A 764 14.98 3.58 -29.00
CA LYS A 764 14.84 2.29 -29.65
C LYS A 764 15.99 1.37 -29.26
N ILE A 765 15.66 0.10 -29.07
CA ILE A 765 16.64 -0.95 -28.74
C ILE A 765 17.48 -1.24 -29.98
N ASP A 766 18.79 -1.13 -29.88
CA ASP A 766 19.71 -1.75 -30.84
C ASP A 766 20.23 -3.08 -30.25
N LYS A 767 19.61 -4.18 -30.68
CA LYS A 767 19.98 -5.51 -30.20
C LYS A 767 21.41 -5.91 -30.57
N ALA A 768 21.96 -5.33 -31.63
CA ALA A 768 23.33 -5.61 -32.05
C ALA A 768 24.39 -4.98 -31.13
N GLU A 769 24.00 -3.91 -30.42
CA GLU A 769 24.89 -3.25 -29.46
C GLU A 769 24.78 -3.86 -28.04
N ILE A 770 23.87 -4.81 -27.79
CA ILE A 770 23.78 -5.53 -26.51
C ILE A 770 24.83 -6.65 -26.49
N ASP A 771 25.99 -6.39 -25.94
CA ASP A 771 27.05 -7.39 -25.73
C ASP A 771 27.01 -7.95 -24.31
N LEU A 772 26.17 -8.97 -24.09
CA LEU A 772 26.05 -9.64 -22.78
C LEU A 772 27.35 -10.29 -22.33
N LYS A 773 28.20 -10.77 -23.26
CA LYS A 773 29.50 -11.35 -22.91
C LYS A 773 30.44 -10.28 -22.39
N LEU A 774 30.47 -9.11 -23.01
CA LEU A 774 31.27 -7.97 -22.56
C LEU A 774 30.79 -7.51 -21.19
N ILE A 775 29.47 -7.38 -20.99
CA ILE A 775 28.88 -7.00 -19.70
C ILE A 775 29.34 -7.99 -18.62
N GLN A 776 29.15 -9.28 -18.82
CA GLN A 776 29.58 -10.30 -17.89
C GLN A 776 31.09 -10.24 -17.57
N ARG A 777 31.91 -10.03 -18.58
CA ARG A 777 33.38 -9.94 -18.42
C ARG A 777 33.79 -8.77 -17.54
N VAL A 778 33.20 -7.59 -17.78
CA VAL A 778 33.49 -6.38 -16.98
C VAL A 778 32.90 -6.51 -15.58
N ASP A 779 31.71 -7.08 -15.43
CA ASP A 779 31.10 -7.29 -14.11
C ASP A 779 31.92 -8.30 -13.28
N THR A 780 32.47 -9.35 -13.90
CA THR A 780 33.41 -10.27 -13.23
C THR A 780 34.70 -9.55 -12.79
N LEU A 781 35.27 -8.72 -13.64
CA LEU A 781 36.44 -7.89 -13.28
C LEU A 781 36.12 -6.96 -12.10
N ARG A 782 34.96 -6.30 -12.11
CA ARG A 782 34.49 -5.46 -10.99
C ARG A 782 34.33 -6.27 -9.71
N LYS A 783 33.80 -7.50 -9.80
CA LYS A 783 33.67 -8.41 -8.65
C LYS A 783 35.02 -8.75 -8.02
N ILE A 784 36.05 -8.98 -8.83
CA ILE A 784 37.42 -9.16 -8.33
C ILE A 784 37.92 -7.91 -7.59
N VAL A 785 37.66 -6.73 -8.12
CA VAL A 785 37.99 -5.46 -7.44
C VAL A 785 37.24 -5.30 -6.12
N GLU A 786 35.97 -5.63 -6.09
CA GLU A 786 35.13 -5.61 -4.87
C GLU A 786 35.69 -6.53 -3.80
N LEU A 787 35.95 -7.79 -4.16
CA LEU A 787 36.53 -8.79 -3.25
C LEU A 787 37.92 -8.36 -2.78
N GLY A 788 38.74 -7.81 -3.66
CA GLY A 788 40.05 -7.27 -3.30
C GLY A 788 39.97 -6.09 -2.31
N ARG A 789 38.99 -5.20 -2.45
CA ARG A 789 38.73 -4.14 -1.46
C ARG A 789 38.24 -4.71 -0.12
N SER A 790 37.39 -5.72 -0.17
CA SER A 790 36.92 -6.42 1.04
C SER A 790 38.10 -7.06 1.76
N ALA A 791 38.99 -7.75 1.04
CA ALA A 791 40.19 -8.35 1.61
C ALA A 791 41.13 -7.28 2.22
N ARG A 792 41.26 -6.10 1.57
CA ARG A 792 42.01 -4.96 2.15
C ARG A 792 41.41 -4.47 3.47
N ASN A 793 40.09 -4.31 3.50
CA ASN A 793 39.40 -3.87 4.71
C ASN A 793 39.56 -4.89 5.85
N LYS A 794 39.46 -6.16 5.55
CA LYS A 794 39.69 -7.25 6.51
C LYS A 794 41.13 -7.27 7.09
N ALA A 795 42.09 -6.87 6.27
CA ALA A 795 43.51 -6.73 6.67
C ALA A 795 43.82 -5.36 7.27
N GLU A 796 42.83 -4.45 7.41
CA GLU A 796 42.97 -3.05 7.88
C GLU A 796 43.99 -2.23 7.05
N LEU A 797 44.17 -2.59 5.77
CA LEU A 797 45.12 -1.96 4.84
C LEU A 797 44.44 -0.88 3.99
N LYS A 798 44.87 0.37 4.16
CA LYS A 798 44.33 1.49 3.37
C LYS A 798 44.61 1.30 1.88
N ILE A 799 43.66 1.70 1.01
CA ILE A 799 43.81 1.58 -0.43
C ILE A 799 45.04 2.32 -1.00
N ARG A 800 45.51 3.36 -0.32
CA ARG A 800 46.71 4.12 -0.70
C ARG A 800 48.02 3.38 -0.43
N GLN A 801 48.01 2.44 0.48
CA GLN A 801 49.17 1.57 0.73
C GLN A 801 49.27 0.60 -0.44
N PRO A 802 50.28 0.69 -1.30
CA PRO A 802 50.52 -0.29 -2.35
C PRO A 802 50.79 -1.68 -1.73
N LEU A 803 50.32 -2.73 -2.40
CA LEU A 803 50.64 -4.10 -2.04
C LEU A 803 51.38 -4.81 -3.18
N ALA A 804 52.09 -5.85 -2.87
CA ALA A 804 52.91 -6.55 -3.84
C ALA A 804 52.07 -7.26 -4.90
N GLU A 805 51.08 -8.03 -4.46
CA GLU A 805 50.40 -8.95 -5.35
C GLU A 805 48.95 -9.20 -4.98
N LEU A 806 48.11 -9.31 -5.99
CA LEU A 806 46.78 -9.89 -5.95
C LEU A 806 46.80 -11.23 -6.67
N CYS A 807 46.44 -12.29 -6.00
CA CYS A 807 46.14 -13.56 -6.61
C CYS A 807 44.62 -13.74 -6.74
N PHE A 808 44.14 -14.33 -7.84
CA PHE A 808 42.73 -14.67 -7.98
C PHE A 808 42.57 -16.07 -8.60
N HIS A 809 41.47 -16.72 -8.24
CA HIS A 809 41.00 -17.98 -8.82
C HIS A 809 39.63 -17.82 -9.41
N LEU A 810 39.50 -18.41 -10.60
CA LEU A 810 38.24 -18.46 -11.36
C LEU A 810 38.38 -19.62 -12.36
N ASP A 811 37.34 -20.44 -12.51
CA ASP A 811 37.41 -21.64 -13.35
C ASP A 811 37.26 -21.35 -14.86
N ASP A 812 36.68 -20.18 -15.24
CA ASP A 812 36.46 -19.80 -16.64
C ASP A 812 37.73 -19.19 -17.28
N ASN A 813 38.39 -19.95 -18.14
CA ASN A 813 39.60 -19.51 -18.81
C ASN A 813 39.45 -18.32 -19.76
N GLU A 814 38.26 -18.11 -20.35
CA GLU A 814 37.98 -16.92 -21.19
C GLU A 814 37.93 -15.66 -20.33
N LEU A 815 37.27 -15.78 -19.19
CA LEU A 815 37.20 -14.67 -18.22
C LEU A 815 38.56 -14.37 -17.62
N VAL A 816 39.35 -15.38 -17.28
CA VAL A 816 40.72 -15.23 -16.79
C VAL A 816 41.57 -14.47 -17.80
N LYS A 817 41.55 -14.89 -19.08
CA LYS A 817 42.27 -14.21 -20.14
C LYS A 817 41.86 -12.73 -20.24
N PHE A 818 40.56 -12.45 -20.27
CA PHE A 818 40.04 -11.08 -20.32
C PHE A 818 40.54 -10.23 -19.13
N ILE A 819 40.48 -10.78 -17.90
CA ILE A 819 40.93 -10.07 -16.70
C ILE A 819 42.45 -9.77 -16.78
N LEU A 820 43.24 -10.70 -17.25
CA LEU A 820 44.69 -10.48 -17.43
C LEU A 820 45.02 -9.50 -18.55
N ASP A 821 44.22 -9.48 -19.62
CA ASP A 821 44.32 -8.48 -20.69
C ASP A 821 43.94 -7.07 -20.19
N GLN A 822 43.01 -6.99 -19.23
CA GLN A 822 42.57 -5.74 -18.60
C GLN A 822 43.20 -5.51 -17.21
N LYS A 823 44.34 -6.13 -16.93
CA LYS A 823 45.00 -6.08 -15.62
C LYS A 823 45.25 -4.69 -15.07
N SER A 824 45.50 -3.72 -15.94
CA SER A 824 45.75 -2.31 -15.54
C SER A 824 44.59 -1.75 -14.70
N ILE A 825 43.34 -2.14 -15.00
CA ILE A 825 42.17 -1.73 -14.25
C ILE A 825 42.24 -2.25 -12.82
N VAL A 826 42.56 -3.52 -12.63
CA VAL A 826 42.63 -4.16 -11.31
C VAL A 826 43.82 -3.63 -10.51
N LEU A 827 44.99 -3.45 -11.16
CA LEU A 827 46.17 -2.88 -10.53
C LEU A 827 45.93 -1.47 -9.98
N ASP A 828 45.29 -0.64 -10.75
CA ASP A 828 44.94 0.73 -10.35
C ASP A 828 43.90 0.76 -9.21
N GLU A 829 42.82 -0.03 -9.35
CA GLU A 829 41.69 -0.03 -8.40
C GLU A 829 42.05 -0.57 -7.02
N LEU A 830 42.96 -1.54 -7.00
CA LEU A 830 43.41 -2.17 -5.77
C LEU A 830 44.78 -1.68 -5.30
N ASN A 831 45.44 -0.80 -6.07
CA ASN A 831 46.81 -0.33 -5.82
C ASN A 831 47.73 -1.52 -5.49
N VAL A 832 47.80 -2.51 -6.40
CA VAL A 832 48.72 -3.68 -6.31
C VAL A 832 49.70 -3.62 -7.48
N LYS A 833 50.88 -4.21 -7.28
CA LYS A 833 51.94 -4.18 -8.33
C LYS A 833 51.75 -5.27 -9.36
N ILE A 834 51.23 -6.42 -8.93
CA ILE A 834 51.09 -7.60 -9.78
C ILE A 834 49.73 -8.23 -9.56
N ILE A 835 49.15 -8.78 -10.62
CA ILE A 835 47.98 -9.66 -10.57
C ILE A 835 48.34 -11.03 -11.13
N LYS A 836 47.97 -12.10 -10.45
CA LYS A 836 48.21 -13.48 -10.87
C LYS A 836 46.93 -14.31 -10.77
N TRP A 837 46.69 -15.11 -11.76
CA TRP A 837 45.72 -16.18 -11.69
C TRP A 837 46.39 -17.45 -11.08
N VAL A 838 45.63 -18.13 -10.25
CA VAL A 838 45.98 -19.43 -9.69
C VAL A 838 44.95 -20.46 -10.14
N ASP A 839 45.41 -21.63 -10.52
CA ASP A 839 44.61 -22.70 -11.07
C ASP A 839 43.72 -23.39 -10.01
N ASN A 840 44.01 -23.17 -8.73
CA ASN A 840 43.26 -23.77 -7.63
C ASN A 840 43.13 -22.77 -6.46
N SER A 841 41.90 -22.60 -5.99
CA SER A 841 41.63 -21.72 -4.84
C SER A 841 42.29 -22.18 -3.55
N ASN A 842 42.63 -23.47 -3.43
CA ASN A 842 43.34 -24.01 -2.26
C ASN A 842 44.78 -23.49 -2.08
N ILE A 843 45.32 -22.79 -3.07
CA ILE A 843 46.56 -22.05 -2.94
C ILE A 843 46.37 -20.84 -2.00
N LEU A 844 45.20 -20.27 -1.98
CA LEU A 844 44.86 -19.05 -1.25
C LEU A 844 44.13 -19.29 0.07
N ILE A 845 43.31 -20.34 0.10
CA ILE A 845 42.42 -20.64 1.22
C ILE A 845 42.61 -22.03 1.77
N GLU A 846 42.39 -22.17 3.05
CA GLU A 846 42.16 -23.45 3.73
C GLU A 846 40.67 -23.60 4.04
N ARG A 847 40.16 -24.79 3.78
CA ARG A 847 38.76 -25.12 4.10
C ARG A 847 38.76 -26.17 5.20
N GLU A 848 38.18 -25.78 6.32
CA GLU A 848 37.94 -26.67 7.45
C GLU A 848 36.44 -27.02 7.44
N VAL A 849 36.17 -28.33 7.51
CA VAL A 849 34.76 -28.77 7.59
C VAL A 849 34.48 -29.12 9.04
N LYS A 850 33.47 -28.40 9.60
CA LYS A 850 33.02 -28.60 10.98
C LYS A 850 31.66 -29.25 11.00
N PRO A 851 31.33 -30.04 12.03
CA PRO A 851 30.00 -30.59 12.19
C PRO A 851 28.98 -29.48 12.49
N ASN A 852 27.84 -29.51 11.80
CA ASN A 852 26.68 -28.65 12.09
C ASN A 852 25.97 -29.22 13.32
N LEU A 853 26.29 -28.71 14.50
CA LEU A 853 25.78 -29.21 15.76
C LEU A 853 24.26 -29.24 15.90
N PRO A 854 23.51 -28.25 15.44
CA PRO A 854 22.04 -28.30 15.44
C PRO A 854 21.45 -29.46 14.64
N VAL A 855 22.09 -29.83 13.54
CA VAL A 855 21.62 -30.94 12.67
C VAL A 855 22.09 -32.27 13.24
N ILE A 856 23.39 -32.43 13.40
CA ILE A 856 24.00 -33.70 13.87
C ILE A 856 23.53 -34.04 15.28
N GLY A 857 23.34 -33.06 16.15
CA GLY A 857 22.91 -33.28 17.53
C GLY A 857 21.54 -33.95 17.67
N LYS A 858 20.65 -33.72 16.70
CA LYS A 858 19.30 -34.32 16.69
C LYS A 858 19.28 -35.77 16.28
N GLU A 859 20.12 -36.14 15.28
CA GLU A 859 20.08 -37.47 14.66
C GLU A 859 21.23 -38.35 15.08
N HIS A 860 22.41 -37.77 15.34
CA HIS A 860 23.64 -38.47 15.57
C HIS A 860 24.45 -37.98 16.78
N GLY A 861 23.78 -37.41 17.78
CA GLY A 861 24.43 -36.76 18.93
C GLY A 861 25.40 -37.62 19.69
N GLN A 862 25.15 -38.95 19.78
CA GLN A 862 26.05 -39.92 20.44
C GLN A 862 27.40 -40.09 19.75
N TYR A 863 27.46 -39.83 18.44
CA TYR A 863 28.70 -39.97 17.64
C TYR A 863 29.47 -38.66 17.47
N LEU A 864 29.01 -37.58 18.09
CA LEU A 864 29.58 -36.25 17.88
C LEU A 864 31.07 -36.10 18.19
N PRO A 865 31.62 -36.75 19.22
CA PRO A 865 33.11 -36.78 19.46
C PRO A 865 33.85 -37.43 18.29
N ASP A 866 33.40 -38.61 17.87
CA ASP A 866 34.03 -39.39 16.85
C ASP A 866 33.94 -38.70 15.47
N ILE A 867 32.80 -38.06 15.18
CA ILE A 867 32.59 -37.24 13.97
C ILE A 867 33.59 -36.06 13.94
N LYS A 868 33.80 -35.39 15.05
CA LYS A 868 34.78 -34.29 15.15
C LYS A 868 36.21 -34.81 14.89
N GLU A 869 36.57 -35.94 15.47
CA GLU A 869 37.89 -36.52 15.31
C GLU A 869 38.11 -36.97 13.85
N ALA A 870 37.12 -37.65 13.24
CA ALA A 870 37.14 -38.07 11.85
C ALA A 870 37.26 -36.88 10.88
N LEU A 871 36.55 -35.80 11.12
CA LEU A 871 36.62 -34.58 10.29
C LEU A 871 37.97 -33.87 10.37
N VAL A 872 38.62 -33.85 11.53
CA VAL A 872 39.96 -33.28 11.71
C VAL A 872 41.01 -34.12 10.95
N ALA A 873 40.84 -35.45 10.88
CA ALA A 873 41.73 -36.36 10.18
C ALA A 873 41.56 -36.35 8.65
N MET A 874 40.46 -35.79 8.13
CA MET A 874 40.17 -35.77 6.69
C MET A 874 40.54 -34.43 6.08
N ASP A 875 41.00 -34.47 4.81
CA ASP A 875 41.17 -33.26 4.01
C ASP A 875 39.81 -32.62 3.70
N GLY A 876 39.55 -31.40 4.20
CA GLY A 876 38.31 -30.65 3.99
C GLY A 876 37.96 -30.48 2.52
N ASN A 877 38.97 -30.39 1.62
CA ASN A 877 38.71 -30.29 0.18
C ASN A 877 38.23 -31.61 -0.41
N LYS A 878 38.65 -32.74 0.16
CA LYS A 878 38.14 -34.05 -0.24
C LYS A 878 36.67 -34.20 0.18
N ILE A 879 36.38 -33.85 1.41
CA ILE A 879 34.98 -33.84 1.92
C ILE A 879 34.07 -32.99 1.02
N LEU A 880 34.52 -31.79 0.62
CA LEU A 880 33.73 -30.91 -0.26
C LEU A 880 33.58 -31.49 -1.68
N ARG A 881 34.60 -32.12 -2.23
CA ARG A 881 34.49 -32.81 -3.53
C ARG A 881 33.42 -33.92 -3.47
N ASP A 882 33.47 -34.74 -2.42
CA ASP A 882 32.53 -35.83 -2.23
C ASP A 882 31.09 -35.27 -2.09
N LEU A 883 30.88 -34.24 -1.24
CA LEU A 883 29.60 -33.57 -1.10
C LEU A 883 29.07 -32.97 -2.40
N ASN A 884 29.92 -32.39 -3.23
CA ASN A 884 29.51 -31.80 -4.51
C ASN A 884 29.26 -32.86 -5.60
N THR A 885 29.87 -34.03 -5.49
CA THR A 885 29.76 -35.08 -6.50
C THR A 885 28.63 -36.06 -6.19
N THR A 886 28.50 -36.46 -4.94
CA THR A 886 27.57 -37.52 -4.49
C THR A 886 26.45 -36.98 -3.60
N GLY A 887 26.56 -35.75 -3.09
CA GLY A 887 25.66 -35.17 -2.09
C GLY A 887 25.92 -35.66 -0.66
N GLU A 888 26.77 -36.64 -0.48
CA GLU A 888 26.98 -37.33 0.79
C GLU A 888 28.47 -37.57 1.07
N VAL A 889 28.82 -37.69 2.33
CA VAL A 889 30.18 -38.07 2.79
C VAL A 889 30.08 -39.24 3.75
N THR A 890 30.88 -40.23 3.51
CA THR A 890 31.01 -41.40 4.38
C THR A 890 32.14 -41.18 5.38
N LEU A 891 31.80 -41.05 6.66
CA LEU A 891 32.75 -40.97 7.78
C LEU A 891 32.97 -42.37 8.39
N LYS A 892 34.24 -42.82 8.49
CA LYS A 892 34.59 -44.02 9.23
C LYS A 892 34.86 -43.61 10.67
N LEU A 893 33.99 -44.01 11.57
CA LEU A 893 34.14 -43.81 13.02
C LEU A 893 34.85 -45.02 13.64
N GLN A 894 35.25 -44.95 14.89
CA GLN A 894 35.98 -46.04 15.56
C GLN A 894 35.18 -47.34 15.64
N ALA A 895 33.86 -47.26 15.76
CA ALA A 895 32.98 -48.42 15.90
C ALA A 895 31.95 -48.58 14.78
N ASP A 896 31.82 -47.58 13.86
CA ASP A 896 30.72 -47.55 12.88
C ASP A 896 31.08 -46.75 11.61
N THR A 897 30.24 -46.82 10.60
CA THR A 897 30.35 -46.00 9.39
C THR A 897 29.10 -45.14 9.23
N LEU A 898 29.27 -43.85 9.17
CA LEU A 898 28.18 -42.90 9.08
C LEU A 898 28.18 -42.17 7.74
N VAL A 899 27.02 -42.10 7.07
CA VAL A 899 26.84 -41.31 5.85
C VAL A 899 26.11 -40.05 6.21
N LEU A 900 26.65 -38.88 5.89
CA LEU A 900 26.13 -37.59 6.21
C LEU A 900 25.96 -36.74 4.96
N THR A 901 24.87 -36.00 4.90
CA THR A 901 24.52 -35.08 3.83
C THR A 901 25.06 -33.67 4.08
N ARG A 902 24.96 -32.78 3.10
CA ARG A 902 25.62 -31.46 3.12
C ARG A 902 25.19 -30.58 4.30
N ASP A 903 23.96 -30.66 4.76
CA ASP A 903 23.41 -29.90 5.90
C ASP A 903 24.02 -30.26 7.26
N ALA A 904 24.63 -31.46 7.33
CA ALA A 904 25.37 -31.89 8.50
C ALA A 904 26.74 -31.21 8.68
N PHE A 905 27.17 -30.41 7.70
CA PHE A 905 28.51 -29.82 7.70
C PHE A 905 28.47 -28.28 7.60
N LEU A 906 29.32 -27.63 8.37
CA LEU A 906 29.66 -26.21 8.27
C LEU A 906 31.04 -26.09 7.64
N VAL A 907 31.14 -25.43 6.50
CA VAL A 907 32.41 -25.15 5.84
C VAL A 907 32.94 -23.82 6.31
N VAL A 908 34.04 -23.82 7.01
CA VAL A 908 34.75 -22.62 7.45
C VAL A 908 35.95 -22.42 6.52
N THR A 909 35.98 -21.26 5.87
CA THR A 909 37.10 -20.89 4.99
C THR A 909 38.01 -19.92 5.73
N SER A 910 39.30 -20.20 5.79
CA SER A 910 40.34 -19.33 6.35
C SER A 910 41.39 -18.99 5.30
N SER A 911 42.05 -17.85 5.45
CA SER A 911 43.15 -17.46 4.59
C SER A 911 44.40 -18.25 4.94
N LYS A 912 45.15 -18.69 3.92
CA LYS A 912 46.48 -19.22 4.15
C LYS A 912 47.46 -18.15 4.62
N GLN A 913 48.51 -18.58 5.30
CA GLN A 913 49.56 -17.67 5.80
C GLN A 913 50.13 -16.82 4.65
N GLY A 914 50.26 -15.53 4.87
CA GLY A 914 50.71 -14.55 3.89
C GLY A 914 49.65 -13.93 3.01
N PHE A 915 48.40 -14.43 3.07
CA PHE A 915 47.29 -13.88 2.32
C PHE A 915 46.16 -13.42 3.25
N THR A 916 45.43 -12.39 2.79
CA THR A 916 44.08 -12.13 3.25
C THR A 916 43.10 -12.36 2.10
N THR A 917 42.11 -13.20 2.29
CA THR A 917 41.26 -13.69 1.22
C THR A 917 39.80 -13.38 1.40
N GLU A 918 39.11 -13.20 0.29
CA GLU A 918 37.66 -13.15 0.17
C GLU A 918 37.17 -13.99 -1.00
N SER A 919 35.99 -14.57 -0.86
CA SER A 919 35.43 -15.46 -1.89
C SER A 919 33.91 -15.21 -2.02
N ASP A 920 33.42 -15.10 -3.23
CA ASP A 920 32.01 -15.03 -3.56
C ASP A 920 31.77 -15.44 -5.02
N GLY A 921 30.61 -16.09 -5.31
CA GLY A 921 30.21 -16.44 -6.67
C GLY A 921 31.22 -17.28 -7.46
N GLY A 922 31.99 -18.14 -6.82
CA GLY A 922 33.01 -18.99 -7.48
C GLY A 922 34.33 -18.26 -7.73
N ILE A 923 34.46 -17.00 -7.33
CA ILE A 923 35.69 -16.21 -7.43
C ILE A 923 36.34 -16.17 -6.05
N THR A 924 37.65 -16.49 -6.00
CA THR A 924 38.45 -16.30 -4.78
C THR A 924 39.58 -15.33 -5.06
N VAL A 925 39.74 -14.35 -4.18
CA VAL A 925 40.78 -13.34 -4.26
C VAL A 925 41.64 -13.41 -3.00
N GLY A 926 42.96 -13.35 -3.16
CA GLY A 926 43.94 -13.28 -2.09
C GLY A 926 44.90 -12.12 -2.30
N LEU A 927 45.06 -11.28 -1.29
CA LEU A 927 46.03 -10.19 -1.25
C LEU A 927 47.23 -10.58 -0.37
N THR A 928 48.46 -10.36 -0.86
CA THR A 928 49.63 -10.44 -0.02
C THR A 928 49.64 -9.25 0.96
N THR A 929 49.81 -9.55 2.24
CA THR A 929 49.82 -8.54 3.32
C THR A 929 51.22 -8.16 3.80
N GLU A 930 52.25 -8.83 3.36
CA GLU A 930 53.63 -8.48 3.67
C GLU A 930 54.02 -7.18 2.95
N LEU A 931 54.51 -6.21 3.72
CA LEU A 931 54.92 -4.93 3.22
C LEU A 931 56.48 -4.85 3.22
N THR A 932 57.07 -4.59 2.05
CA THR A 932 58.48 -4.22 1.93
C THR A 932 58.67 -2.73 2.26
N ASP A 933 59.90 -2.36 2.66
CA ASP A 933 60.22 -0.95 2.92
C ASP A 933 59.90 -0.04 1.74
N GLN A 934 60.07 -0.51 0.52
CA GLN A 934 59.72 0.23 -0.70
C GLN A 934 58.21 0.48 -0.82
N LEU A 935 57.40 -0.50 -0.50
CA LEU A 935 55.90 -0.37 -0.54
C LEU A 935 55.42 0.55 0.58
N VAL A 936 56.05 0.52 1.73
CA VAL A 936 55.74 1.44 2.84
C VAL A 936 56.09 2.89 2.43
N GLN A 937 57.28 3.12 1.88
CA GLN A 937 57.71 4.44 1.42
C GLN A 937 56.75 5.00 0.36
N GLU A 938 56.37 4.21 -0.63
CA GLU A 938 55.41 4.63 -1.66
C GLU A 938 54.02 4.93 -1.04
N GLY A 939 53.58 4.17 -0.04
CA GLY A 939 52.35 4.45 0.71
C GLY A 939 52.38 5.81 1.41
N VAL A 940 53.49 6.12 2.07
CA VAL A 940 53.76 7.40 2.73
C VAL A 940 53.71 8.56 1.72
N VAL A 941 54.38 8.44 0.57
CA VAL A 941 54.35 9.48 -0.48
C VAL A 941 52.93 9.73 -0.99
N ARG A 942 52.16 8.68 -1.22
CA ARG A 942 50.75 8.81 -1.65
C ARG A 942 49.86 9.48 -0.61
N ASP A 943 50.12 9.27 0.69
CA ASP A 943 49.43 9.98 1.76
C ASP A 943 49.81 11.48 1.76
N VAL A 944 51.07 11.83 1.53
CA VAL A 944 51.53 13.24 1.40
C VAL A 944 50.92 13.92 0.16
N ILE A 945 50.92 13.23 -1.00
CA ILE A 945 50.27 13.73 -2.23
C ILE A 945 48.80 14.11 -1.97
N ARG A 946 48.06 13.21 -1.32
CA ARG A 946 46.64 13.49 -1.00
C ARG A 946 46.48 14.74 -0.12
N LEU A 947 47.35 14.90 0.87
CA LEU A 947 47.30 16.06 1.78
C LEU A 947 47.58 17.34 1.04
N VAL A 948 48.58 17.34 0.17
CA VAL A 948 48.88 18.51 -0.71
C VAL A 948 47.71 18.82 -1.65
N GLN A 949 47.03 17.80 -2.21
CA GLN A 949 45.82 18.01 -3.02
C GLN A 949 44.64 18.57 -2.21
N ILE A 950 44.50 18.20 -0.92
CA ILE A 950 43.54 18.82 -0.01
C ILE A 950 43.89 20.29 0.25
N MET A 951 45.19 20.59 0.48
CA MET A 951 45.65 22.00 0.64
C MET A 951 45.30 22.83 -0.59
N ARG A 952 45.59 22.35 -1.80
CA ARG A 952 45.25 23.02 -3.07
C ARG A 952 43.74 23.30 -3.17
N LYS A 953 42.90 22.32 -2.82
CA LYS A 953 41.45 22.48 -2.79
C LYS A 953 40.97 23.53 -1.80
N ASN A 954 41.52 23.51 -0.57
CA ASN A 954 41.16 24.44 0.49
C ASN A 954 41.63 25.86 0.17
N ALA A 955 42.72 25.99 -0.60
CA ALA A 955 43.25 27.25 -1.14
C ALA A 955 42.45 27.76 -2.35
N ASN A 956 41.42 27.04 -2.82
CA ASN A 956 40.65 27.34 -4.04
C ASN A 956 41.52 27.43 -5.32
N PHE A 957 42.60 26.67 -5.40
CA PHE A 957 43.39 26.57 -6.61
C PHE A 957 42.68 25.77 -7.68
N ALA A 958 42.81 26.20 -8.92
CA ALA A 958 42.30 25.44 -10.07
C ALA A 958 43.08 24.10 -10.21
N VAL A 959 42.50 23.14 -10.91
CA VAL A 959 43.09 21.80 -11.07
C VAL A 959 44.42 21.89 -11.81
N GLU A 960 44.50 22.79 -12.78
CA GLU A 960 45.67 23.04 -13.61
C GLU A 960 46.74 23.97 -12.99
N ASP A 961 46.44 24.64 -11.86
CA ASP A 961 47.40 25.54 -11.21
C ASP A 961 48.66 24.79 -10.80
N ARG A 962 49.80 25.36 -11.08
CA ARG A 962 51.09 24.86 -10.60
C ARG A 962 51.46 25.52 -9.28
N ILE A 963 52.20 24.78 -8.44
CA ILE A 963 52.49 25.25 -7.08
C ILE A 963 53.99 25.18 -6.74
N ASN A 964 54.38 26.02 -5.84
CA ASN A 964 55.61 25.88 -5.06
C ASN A 964 55.27 25.39 -3.66
N ILE A 965 56.04 24.44 -3.13
CA ILE A 965 55.90 23.90 -1.79
C ILE A 965 57.04 24.36 -0.90
N TYR A 966 56.70 24.84 0.28
CA TYR A 966 57.66 25.30 1.32
C TYR A 966 57.45 24.50 2.61
N GLY A 967 58.55 23.94 3.13
CA GLY A 967 58.58 23.15 4.34
C GLY A 967 59.53 21.96 4.26
N SER A 968 59.78 21.33 5.39
CA SER A 968 60.64 20.18 5.48
C SER A 968 59.86 18.90 5.61
N PHE A 969 60.37 17.88 4.97
CA PHE A 969 59.95 16.51 5.16
C PHE A 969 61.01 15.75 5.95
N ASP A 970 60.76 15.49 7.23
CA ASP A 970 61.71 14.85 8.13
C ASP A 970 61.48 13.35 8.29
N GLY A 971 62.50 12.63 8.76
CA GLY A 971 62.43 11.20 9.08
C GLY A 971 61.96 10.34 7.89
N THR A 972 61.11 9.38 8.16
CA THR A 972 60.59 8.40 7.18
C THR A 972 59.80 9.08 6.06
N VAL A 973 59.14 10.20 6.33
CA VAL A 973 58.40 10.96 5.30
C VAL A 973 59.38 11.64 4.33
N GLY A 974 60.46 12.20 4.84
CA GLY A 974 61.50 12.82 4.01
C GLY A 974 62.25 11.84 3.15
N GLU A 975 62.53 10.64 3.67
CA GLU A 975 63.15 9.56 2.90
C GLU A 975 62.23 9.12 1.76
N ALA A 976 60.93 8.94 2.04
CA ALA A 976 59.93 8.55 1.08
C ALA A 976 59.74 9.58 -0.04
N VAL A 977 59.59 10.88 0.32
CA VAL A 977 59.42 11.97 -0.66
C VAL A 977 60.68 12.12 -1.54
N ARG A 978 61.91 11.95 -1.00
CA ARG A 978 63.16 11.96 -1.77
C ARG A 978 63.25 10.79 -2.75
N ALA A 979 62.89 9.58 -2.28
CA ALA A 979 62.92 8.38 -3.12
C ALA A 979 61.91 8.43 -4.28
N TYR A 980 60.82 9.14 -4.13
CA TYR A 980 59.74 9.28 -5.12
C TYR A 980 59.53 10.71 -5.55
N LYS A 981 60.58 11.51 -5.59
CA LYS A 981 60.51 12.97 -5.84
C LYS A 981 59.74 13.34 -7.11
N ASP A 982 60.13 12.73 -8.24
CA ASP A 982 59.49 13.05 -9.54
C ASP A 982 58.01 12.67 -9.55
N TYR A 983 57.67 11.52 -8.98
CA TYR A 983 56.26 11.12 -8.83
C TYR A 983 55.48 12.09 -7.96
N PHE A 984 56.04 12.52 -6.84
CA PHE A 984 55.43 13.50 -5.94
C PHE A 984 55.18 14.83 -6.65
N MET A 985 56.21 15.38 -7.30
CA MET A 985 56.11 16.66 -7.99
C MET A 985 55.10 16.64 -9.15
N ASN A 986 55.08 15.56 -9.92
CA ASN A 986 54.13 15.39 -11.03
C ASN A 986 52.67 15.30 -10.53
N GLU A 987 52.40 14.47 -9.50
CA GLU A 987 51.05 14.29 -8.98
C GLU A 987 50.51 15.48 -8.20
N THR A 988 51.40 16.40 -7.73
CA THR A 988 50.99 17.63 -7.01
C THR A 988 51.05 18.85 -7.88
N LEU A 989 51.56 18.78 -9.13
CA LEU A 989 51.87 19.86 -10.04
C LEU A 989 52.83 20.86 -9.41
N THR A 990 53.80 20.34 -8.64
CA THR A 990 54.82 21.15 -7.97
C THR A 990 55.93 21.48 -8.92
N ILE A 991 56.30 22.81 -9.04
CA ILE A 991 57.44 23.26 -9.79
C ILE A 991 58.70 23.25 -8.93
N ASN A 992 58.60 23.82 -7.74
CA ASN A 992 59.73 23.89 -6.80
C ASN A 992 59.34 23.40 -5.40
N MET A 993 60.29 22.72 -4.73
CA MET A 993 60.26 22.38 -3.34
C MET A 993 61.39 23.05 -2.59
N ALA A 994 61.10 23.92 -1.64
CA ALA A 994 62.08 24.52 -0.76
C ALA A 994 62.01 23.84 0.62
N GLY A 995 63.18 23.45 1.17
CA GLY A 995 63.30 22.72 2.41
C GLY A 995 62.99 23.53 3.67
N GLU A 996 62.83 24.84 3.54
CA GLU A 996 62.49 25.75 4.64
C GLU A 996 61.05 26.21 4.51
N PHE A 997 60.31 26.17 5.63
CA PHE A 997 58.95 26.70 5.73
C PHE A 997 58.99 28.25 5.63
N LYS A 998 58.06 28.79 4.82
CA LYS A 998 57.77 30.23 4.79
C LYS A 998 56.27 30.46 4.78
N PRO A 999 55.78 31.62 5.23
CA PRO A 999 54.39 32.01 5.06
C PRO A 999 53.98 31.95 3.60
N SER A 1000 52.83 31.32 3.31
CA SER A 1000 52.39 31.00 1.96
C SER A 1000 50.91 31.30 1.79
N GLU A 1001 50.34 31.27 0.58
CA GLU A 1001 48.93 31.50 0.30
C GLU A 1001 48.02 30.54 1.10
N TYR A 1002 48.50 29.31 1.30
CA TYR A 1002 47.81 28.34 2.18
C TYR A 1002 48.84 27.49 2.95
N GLU A 1003 48.56 27.31 4.23
CA GLU A 1003 49.41 26.53 5.13
C GLU A 1003 48.58 25.48 5.85
N ASP A 1004 49.17 24.32 6.10
CA ASP A 1004 48.57 23.28 6.89
C ASP A 1004 49.63 22.42 7.61
N THR A 1005 49.21 21.83 8.73
CA THR A 1005 50.03 20.91 9.52
C THR A 1005 49.29 19.60 9.67
N PHE A 1006 49.92 18.47 9.35
CA PHE A 1006 49.32 17.18 9.39
C PHE A 1006 50.30 16.12 9.87
N LYS A 1007 49.77 14.96 10.27
CA LYS A 1007 50.60 13.83 10.75
C LYS A 1007 50.56 12.69 9.72
N VAL A 1008 51.70 12.27 9.24
CA VAL A 1008 51.89 11.16 8.31
C VAL A 1008 52.91 10.18 8.87
N ALA A 1009 52.59 8.88 8.93
CA ALA A 1009 53.45 7.83 9.46
C ALA A 1009 54.08 8.18 10.84
N GLY A 1010 53.28 8.88 11.68
CA GLY A 1010 53.75 9.33 13.00
C GLY A 1010 54.59 10.60 13.02
N VAL A 1011 55.01 11.14 11.86
CA VAL A 1011 55.82 12.38 11.70
C VAL A 1011 54.88 13.55 11.46
N GLU A 1012 55.09 14.65 12.16
CA GLU A 1012 54.42 15.93 11.91
C GLU A 1012 55.05 16.66 10.73
N VAL A 1013 54.24 17.05 9.77
CA VAL A 1013 54.66 17.74 8.54
C VAL A 1013 53.92 19.06 8.44
N ARG A 1014 54.61 20.17 8.37
CA ARG A 1014 54.08 21.49 8.14
C ARG A 1014 54.46 21.98 6.74
N LEU A 1015 53.49 22.31 5.93
CA LEU A 1015 53.73 22.78 4.56
C LEU A 1015 52.98 24.09 4.30
N GLY A 1016 53.59 24.91 3.45
CA GLY A 1016 52.96 26.04 2.78
C GLY A 1016 52.95 25.82 1.26
N ILE A 1017 51.89 26.25 0.60
CA ILE A 1017 51.78 26.21 -0.86
C ILE A 1017 51.44 27.60 -1.43
N ASP A 1018 52.14 27.98 -2.50
CA ASP A 1018 51.85 29.17 -3.30
C ASP A 1018 51.57 28.77 -4.72
N ARG A 1019 50.62 29.45 -5.37
CA ARG A 1019 50.36 29.35 -6.80
C ARG A 1019 51.54 30.04 -7.59
N VAL A 1020 51.85 29.47 -8.76
CA VAL A 1020 52.88 30.00 -9.64
C VAL A 1020 52.27 30.71 -10.83
#